data_c4276ce3ae5ef82e6156cac37e19bdf6
#
_entry.id   c4276ce3ae5ef82e6156cac37e19bdf6
#
_cell.length_a   1.000
_cell.length_b   1.000
_cell.length_c   1.000
_cell.angle_alpha   90.00
_cell.angle_beta   90.00
_cell.angle_gamma   90.00
#
_symmetry.space_group_name_H-M   'P 1'
#
loop_
_entity.id
_entity.type
_entity.pdbx_description
1 polymer ?
#
loop_
_entity_poly.entity_id
_entity_poly.type
_entity_poly.pdbx_seq_one_letter_code
_entity_poly.pdbx_strand_id
1 'polypeptide(L)'
;MKSATCRLANFLGCFFLVLSSCVSGIALAADAEQWGVWETSLDGPREGDPYLEVQLSAVFSRDGKRIQVPGFYDGEGVYKVRFSPPAPGQWRYETRSNRPELNGKGGSFTAGPAAADNHGPVEVFKTFYLRYADGTPYHQFGTTCYAWIHQTKELQQQTLRTLAVSPFNKIRFCVFPKAYTYNQNEPELFAFHKEAEGKFDFDRPDPAFWRHFEQRILDLQRLGIEADLILWHPYDRWGFADMSDPQDDRYLRYCIARLSAYRNVWWSLANEFDFMTDRPKNHRGNKQMDDWDRFFQILQKEDPHGRLRGIHNGRVWYDHTRDWVTHASLQTSNMAGGVGYRAQYQKPVIYDECRYEGDIPQGWGNLTPREMTQRFWLGTMSGCYVGHGETYKHPQDILWWSKGGVLHGESPQRIRWLRDVMAQAPSFDELQPLGDDQGRYLLAKPGEYYLLYSPDSRPQSVDLAGDRPYKVDLVDPWEMAALPLGTAQPGEYTVRPAKSDLAYRFTPYAPGEKLRPEAKISASPTEGVPPLTVTFRSETDAAAAWDFGDGATSAQNPATHTFEQPGFYTVTLRVTGRDGGSAVNQVQIAVDRNTDEPIVRAAYAEGETPALTMKGTAKRGPDGIIQLPDGQPWGWVKAGDGVLEDLRGLRSFTIIGSVKPDSLEIGSGGNRILFCLNKDHSGIDLVCHPDGRLRLAVNQWPDRIRNDSSPGKLVVGKWTRFAVTYDATKAADNVRWHFSRPQDVPEAAAVALDRKTTYNVGPVAGDIGPLAIGNFNETMHASGLDRQFRGQIRCLQIFGSRASGRGAMSLEEIGKR
;
A
#
# COMPACT_ATOMS: atom_id res chain seq x y z
N MET A 1 46.48 -45.14 26.09
CA MET A 1 46.83 -46.57 26.23
C MET A 1 46.37 -47.27 24.98
N LYS A 2 47.34 -47.92 24.29
CA LYS A 2 47.27 -48.90 23.18
C LYS A 2 46.71 -48.36 21.85
N SER A 3 47.46 -47.96 20.81
CA SER A 3 48.54 -48.70 20.03
C SER A 3 48.03 -49.93 19.27
N ALA A 4 48.05 -49.82 17.92
CA ALA A 4 48.46 -50.87 16.97
C ALA A 4 48.38 -50.27 15.57
N THR A 5 49.45 -49.90 14.97
CA THR A 5 50.48 -50.46 14.09
C THR A 5 49.99 -51.34 12.93
N CYS A 6 50.21 -50.83 11.74
CA CYS A 6 50.99 -51.34 10.60
C CYS A 6 50.52 -52.54 9.78
N ARG A 7 50.43 -52.43 8.44
CA ARG A 7 51.19 -53.14 7.44
C ARG A 7 51.12 -52.51 6.03
N LEU A 8 52.31 -52.28 5.47
CA LEU A 8 52.59 -52.01 4.09
C LEU A 8 52.31 -53.23 3.19
N ALA A 9 51.88 -52.99 1.97
CA ALA A 9 52.14 -53.86 0.84
C ALA A 9 52.40 -53.01 -0.42
N ASN A 10 53.61 -53.18 -0.96
CA ASN A 10 54.05 -52.55 -2.21
C ASN A 10 53.38 -53.17 -3.43
N PHE A 11 52.93 -52.30 -4.38
CA PHE A 11 52.85 -52.68 -5.80
C PHE A 11 53.50 -51.59 -6.67
N LEU A 12 54.55 -51.93 -7.40
CA LEU A 12 55.13 -51.15 -8.48
C LEU A 12 54.14 -51.14 -9.67
N GLY A 13 53.82 -49.94 -10.13
CA GLY A 13 53.13 -49.72 -11.41
C GLY A 13 53.67 -48.44 -12.06
N CYS A 14 54.23 -48.59 -13.27
CA CYS A 14 54.87 -47.56 -14.07
C CYS A 14 54.02 -46.29 -14.22
N PHE A 15 54.59 -45.18 -13.83
CA PHE A 15 54.02 -43.87 -14.10
C PHE A 15 54.66 -43.26 -15.37
N PHE A 16 53.83 -43.07 -16.41
CA PHE A 16 54.10 -42.15 -17.50
C PHE A 16 53.89 -40.75 -17.02
N LEU A 17 54.95 -39.96 -16.89
CA LEU A 17 54.84 -38.51 -16.64
C LEU A 17 54.35 -37.81 -17.92
N VAL A 18 53.09 -37.39 -17.95
CA VAL A 18 52.63 -36.31 -18.84
C VAL A 18 52.84 -35.00 -18.10
N LEU A 19 53.90 -34.27 -18.48
CA LEU A 19 54.05 -32.88 -18.06
C LEU A 19 52.96 -32.04 -18.72
N SER A 20 51.83 -31.82 -18.00
CA SER A 20 50.88 -30.77 -18.34
C SER A 20 51.43 -29.47 -17.76
N SER A 21 51.97 -28.62 -18.60
CA SER A 21 52.36 -27.26 -18.25
C SER A 21 51.09 -26.45 -17.94
N CYS A 22 50.67 -26.45 -16.67
CA CYS A 22 49.79 -25.44 -16.17
C CYS A 22 50.49 -24.09 -16.22
N VAL A 23 50.25 -23.33 -17.27
CA VAL A 23 50.47 -21.89 -17.25
C VAL A 23 49.44 -21.31 -16.29
N SER A 24 49.81 -21.20 -15.03
CA SER A 24 49.09 -20.37 -14.08
C SER A 24 49.23 -18.92 -14.53
N GLY A 25 48.31 -18.48 -15.36
CA GLY A 25 48.13 -17.06 -15.62
C GLY A 25 47.92 -16.35 -14.28
N ILE A 26 48.86 -15.50 -13.90
CA ILE A 26 48.67 -14.55 -12.81
C ILE A 26 47.46 -13.71 -13.26
N ALA A 27 46.29 -13.97 -12.69
CA ALA A 27 45.13 -13.11 -12.87
C ALA A 27 45.51 -11.78 -12.21
N LEU A 28 45.88 -10.78 -13.02
CA LEU A 28 45.97 -9.40 -12.54
C LEU A 28 44.63 -9.05 -11.91
N ALA A 29 44.66 -8.49 -10.71
CA ALA A 29 43.44 -8.01 -10.05
C ALA A 29 42.76 -7.02 -11.01
N ALA A 30 41.44 -7.17 -11.19
CA ALA A 30 40.68 -6.28 -12.04
C ALA A 30 40.57 -4.89 -11.35
N ASP A 31 40.67 -3.82 -12.12
CA ASP A 31 40.59 -2.45 -11.63
C ASP A 31 39.16 -2.08 -11.22
N ALA A 32 38.17 -2.75 -11.81
CA ALA A 32 36.76 -2.68 -11.48
C ALA A 32 36.05 -3.99 -11.84
N GLU A 33 34.85 -4.20 -11.35
CA GLU A 33 33.96 -5.28 -11.82
C GLU A 33 32.95 -4.76 -12.84
N GLN A 34 32.36 -5.65 -13.62
CA GLN A 34 31.21 -5.34 -14.45
C GLN A 34 30.12 -4.74 -13.60
N TRP A 35 29.49 -3.64 -14.03
CA TRP A 35 28.50 -2.82 -13.32
C TRP A 35 28.99 -2.22 -11.98
N GLY A 36 30.25 -2.38 -11.65
CA GLY A 36 30.91 -1.62 -10.58
C GLY A 36 31.26 -0.20 -11.05
N VAL A 37 31.86 0.57 -10.17
CA VAL A 37 32.28 1.94 -10.48
C VAL A 37 33.80 1.95 -10.70
N TRP A 38 34.21 2.35 -11.89
CA TRP A 38 35.58 2.76 -12.17
C TRP A 38 35.67 4.29 -12.15
N GLU A 39 36.68 4.84 -11.48
CA GLU A 39 36.89 6.27 -11.36
C GLU A 39 38.31 6.66 -11.68
N THR A 40 38.52 7.76 -12.39
CA THR A 40 39.79 8.44 -12.52
C THR A 40 39.69 9.89 -12.03
N SER A 41 40.78 10.36 -11.42
CA SER A 41 40.93 11.73 -10.95
C SER A 41 42.00 12.46 -11.75
N LEU A 42 41.80 13.70 -12.06
CA LEU A 42 42.67 14.58 -12.83
C LEU A 42 42.87 15.89 -12.08
N ASP A 43 44.07 16.40 -12.07
CA ASP A 43 44.34 17.76 -11.57
C ASP A 43 44.10 18.78 -12.68
N GLY A 44 43.41 19.89 -12.32
CA GLY A 44 43.10 20.95 -13.27
C GLY A 44 42.88 22.29 -12.61
N PRO A 45 42.29 23.29 -13.31
CA PRO A 45 42.12 24.63 -12.82
C PRO A 45 41.42 24.72 -11.46
N ARG A 46 41.89 25.59 -10.61
CA ARG A 46 41.29 25.92 -9.31
C ARG A 46 40.71 27.31 -9.26
N GLU A 47 41.28 28.21 -10.12
CA GLU A 47 40.90 29.61 -10.20
C GLU A 47 39.75 29.81 -11.18
N GLY A 48 39.02 30.92 -11.01
CA GLY A 48 37.83 31.19 -11.80
C GLY A 48 36.61 30.46 -11.25
N ASP A 49 35.70 30.08 -12.14
CA ASP A 49 34.53 29.25 -11.79
C ASP A 49 34.62 27.88 -12.49
N PRO A 50 35.31 26.90 -11.88
CA PRO A 50 35.47 25.59 -12.46
C PRO A 50 34.16 24.87 -12.77
N TYR A 51 33.09 25.12 -12.03
CA TYR A 51 31.77 24.50 -12.25
C TYR A 51 31.10 25.03 -13.53
N LEU A 52 31.33 26.29 -13.89
CA LEU A 52 30.74 26.93 -15.07
C LEU A 52 31.66 26.89 -16.29
N GLU A 53 32.95 27.08 -16.08
CA GLU A 53 33.90 27.31 -17.16
C GLU A 53 34.56 26.07 -17.73
N VAL A 54 34.65 24.98 -16.94
CA VAL A 54 35.39 23.80 -17.33
C VAL A 54 34.41 22.69 -17.80
N GLN A 55 34.59 22.27 -19.02
CA GLN A 55 33.91 21.13 -19.59
C GLN A 55 34.83 19.91 -19.57
N LEU A 56 34.36 18.82 -19.01
CA LEU A 56 35.07 17.54 -18.99
C LEU A 56 34.13 16.39 -19.36
N SER A 57 34.60 15.53 -20.21
CA SER A 57 34.00 14.22 -20.50
C SER A 57 35.11 13.21 -20.81
N ALA A 58 34.77 11.93 -20.85
CA ALA A 58 35.67 10.92 -21.39
C ALA A 58 34.90 9.98 -22.33
N VAL A 59 35.59 9.48 -23.34
CA VAL A 59 35.06 8.45 -24.23
C VAL A 59 35.67 7.12 -23.83
N PHE A 60 34.87 6.21 -23.34
CA PHE A 60 35.24 4.84 -23.06
C PHE A 60 35.02 3.97 -24.30
N SER A 61 35.93 3.10 -24.61
CA SER A 61 35.86 2.25 -25.80
C SER A 61 36.29 0.82 -25.54
N ARG A 62 35.58 -0.14 -26.14
CA ARG A 62 35.85 -1.55 -26.15
C ARG A 62 35.17 -2.22 -27.34
N ASP A 63 35.84 -3.06 -28.08
CA ASP A 63 35.29 -3.88 -29.20
C ASP A 63 34.45 -3.05 -30.20
N GLY A 64 34.90 -1.84 -30.52
CA GLY A 64 34.25 -0.90 -31.42
C GLY A 64 33.09 -0.09 -30.78
N LYS A 65 32.62 -0.45 -29.62
CA LYS A 65 31.62 0.34 -28.87
C LYS A 65 32.30 1.55 -28.24
N ARG A 66 31.61 2.68 -28.24
CA ARG A 66 32.08 3.94 -27.63
C ARG A 66 30.97 4.50 -26.77
N ILE A 67 31.31 4.86 -25.53
CA ILE A 67 30.40 5.45 -24.56
C ILE A 67 31.03 6.76 -24.07
N GLN A 68 30.35 7.87 -24.28
CA GLN A 68 30.79 9.15 -23.73
C GLN A 68 30.17 9.37 -22.36
N VAL A 69 31.00 9.73 -21.37
CA VAL A 69 30.62 9.90 -19.98
C VAL A 69 31.03 11.30 -19.55
N PRO A 70 30.14 12.09 -18.96
CA PRO A 70 30.46 13.41 -18.42
C PRO A 70 31.37 13.27 -17.19
N GLY A 71 32.32 14.19 -17.05
CA GLY A 71 33.10 14.39 -15.85
C GLY A 71 32.54 15.51 -14.99
N PHE A 72 33.07 15.64 -13.79
CA PHE A 72 32.65 16.67 -12.83
C PHE A 72 33.82 17.22 -12.01
N TYR A 73 33.67 18.43 -11.52
CA TYR A 73 34.59 19.04 -10.57
C TYR A 73 34.24 18.62 -9.14
N ASP A 74 35.19 18.09 -8.38
CA ASP A 74 35.04 17.60 -7.01
C ASP A 74 35.66 18.52 -5.95
N GLY A 75 36.02 19.77 -6.37
CA GLY A 75 36.65 20.76 -5.51
C GLY A 75 38.20 20.66 -5.53
N GLU A 76 38.84 21.70 -5.00
CA GLU A 76 40.30 21.77 -4.78
C GLU A 76 41.17 21.46 -6.03
N GLY A 77 40.65 21.73 -7.24
CA GLY A 77 41.32 21.42 -8.51
C GLY A 77 41.21 19.99 -8.95
N VAL A 78 40.41 19.18 -8.29
CA VAL A 78 40.21 17.79 -8.62
C VAL A 78 39.00 17.63 -9.55
N TYR A 79 39.24 16.99 -10.70
CA TYR A 79 38.22 16.64 -11.68
C TYR A 79 38.12 15.12 -11.77
N LYS A 80 36.90 14.60 -11.87
CA LYS A 80 36.65 13.15 -11.87
C LYS A 80 35.80 12.72 -13.05
N VAL A 81 36.07 11.50 -13.52
CA VAL A 81 35.18 10.78 -14.44
C VAL A 81 34.87 9.43 -13.85
N ARG A 82 33.58 9.08 -13.78
CA ARG A 82 33.10 7.77 -13.30
C ARG A 82 32.46 6.99 -14.42
N PHE A 83 32.73 5.72 -14.49
CA PHE A 83 32.19 4.83 -15.48
C PHE A 83 31.78 3.50 -14.86
N SER A 84 30.64 3.01 -15.24
CA SER A 84 30.17 1.67 -14.88
C SER A 84 30.27 0.77 -16.11
N PRO A 85 31.31 -0.12 -16.19
CA PRO A 85 31.51 -0.92 -17.39
C PRO A 85 30.35 -1.94 -17.56
N PRO A 86 29.65 -1.92 -18.70
CA PRO A 86 28.51 -2.81 -18.93
C PRO A 86 28.93 -4.25 -19.26
N ALA A 87 30.24 -4.50 -19.46
CA ALA A 87 30.76 -5.82 -19.77
C ALA A 87 32.19 -5.96 -19.25
N PRO A 88 32.60 -7.18 -18.85
CA PRO A 88 33.96 -7.44 -18.42
C PRO A 88 34.97 -7.39 -19.60
N GLY A 89 36.27 -7.13 -19.32
CA GLY A 89 37.34 -7.06 -20.30
C GLY A 89 38.11 -5.74 -20.24
N GLN A 90 39.04 -5.54 -21.19
CA GLN A 90 39.85 -4.35 -21.22
C GLN A 90 39.14 -3.18 -21.87
N TRP A 91 39.03 -2.10 -21.16
CA TRP A 91 38.46 -0.82 -21.58
C TRP A 91 39.57 0.18 -21.79
N ARG A 92 39.38 1.08 -22.76
CA ARG A 92 40.24 2.26 -22.97
C ARG A 92 39.41 3.50 -22.78
N TYR A 93 40.04 4.55 -22.27
CA TYR A 93 39.40 5.85 -22.17
C TYR A 93 40.31 6.97 -22.66
N GLU A 94 39.70 8.05 -23.10
CA GLU A 94 40.36 9.30 -23.48
C GLU A 94 39.44 10.47 -23.09
N THR A 95 40.01 11.43 -22.34
CA THR A 95 39.28 12.61 -21.91
C THR A 95 39.19 13.67 -22.98
N ARG A 96 38.11 14.45 -22.94
CA ARG A 96 37.84 15.62 -23.75
C ARG A 96 37.51 16.79 -22.82
N SER A 97 38.22 17.90 -23.01
CA SER A 97 38.03 19.11 -22.23
C SER A 97 38.36 20.36 -23.05
N ASN A 98 37.76 21.49 -22.65
CA ASN A 98 38.16 22.83 -23.12
C ASN A 98 39.40 23.38 -22.37
N ARG A 99 39.97 22.58 -21.46
CA ARG A 99 41.21 22.90 -20.73
C ARG A 99 42.32 21.91 -21.13
N PRO A 100 43.48 22.43 -21.58
CA PRO A 100 44.59 21.57 -22.09
C PRO A 100 45.07 20.51 -21.07
N GLU A 101 45.12 20.90 -19.79
CA GLU A 101 45.52 20.01 -18.68
C GLU A 101 44.61 18.83 -18.43
N LEU A 102 43.37 18.93 -18.86
CA LEU A 102 42.38 17.88 -18.74
C LEU A 102 42.10 17.14 -20.07
N ASN A 103 42.49 17.71 -21.20
CA ASN A 103 42.18 17.19 -22.51
C ASN A 103 43.19 16.12 -22.96
N GLY A 104 42.74 15.06 -23.66
CA GLY A 104 43.58 14.02 -24.24
C GLY A 104 44.25 13.12 -23.21
N LYS A 105 43.83 13.13 -21.94
CA LYS A 105 44.30 12.19 -20.93
C LYS A 105 43.63 10.84 -21.19
N GLY A 106 44.47 9.81 -21.34
CA GLY A 106 43.93 8.50 -21.67
C GLY A 106 44.60 7.40 -20.88
N GLY A 107 44.01 6.25 -20.93
CA GLY A 107 44.51 5.05 -20.28
C GLY A 107 43.64 3.84 -20.61
N SER A 108 43.96 2.75 -19.92
CA SER A 108 43.20 1.52 -20.00
C SER A 108 43.04 0.92 -18.62
N PHE A 109 41.95 0.19 -18.42
CA PHE A 109 41.69 -0.57 -17.20
C PHE A 109 40.98 -1.88 -17.56
N THR A 110 41.04 -2.84 -16.65
CA THR A 110 40.40 -4.14 -16.80
C THR A 110 39.15 -4.20 -15.91
N ALA A 111 37.99 -4.41 -16.52
CA ALA A 111 36.78 -4.78 -15.79
C ALA A 111 36.73 -6.31 -15.64
N GLY A 112 36.66 -6.79 -14.40
CA GLY A 112 36.43 -8.21 -14.12
C GLY A 112 34.96 -8.60 -14.28
N PRO A 113 34.61 -9.88 -14.14
CA PRO A 113 33.22 -10.30 -13.99
C PRO A 113 32.57 -9.64 -12.78
N ALA A 114 31.24 -9.50 -12.82
CA ALA A 114 30.49 -9.06 -11.66
C ALA A 114 30.63 -10.03 -10.48
N ALA A 115 30.72 -9.52 -9.27
CA ALA A 115 30.65 -10.33 -8.05
C ALA A 115 29.26 -11.01 -7.93
N ALA A 116 29.17 -12.05 -7.11
CA ALA A 116 27.96 -12.86 -7.00
C ALA A 116 26.74 -12.08 -6.47
N ASP A 117 26.95 -10.99 -5.75
CA ASP A 117 25.94 -10.06 -5.22
C ASP A 117 25.74 -8.83 -6.11
N ASN A 118 26.42 -8.76 -7.24
CA ASN A 118 26.29 -7.68 -8.21
C ASN A 118 25.52 -8.13 -9.45
N HIS A 119 24.21 -7.95 -9.43
CA HIS A 119 23.29 -8.28 -10.53
C HIS A 119 23.20 -7.19 -11.61
N GLY A 120 23.96 -6.11 -11.45
CA GLY A 120 23.87 -4.93 -12.31
C GLY A 120 22.69 -4.01 -11.96
N PRO A 121 22.42 -2.99 -12.79
CA PRO A 121 21.29 -2.10 -12.59
C PRO A 121 19.96 -2.78 -12.86
N VAL A 122 18.91 -2.28 -12.23
CA VAL A 122 17.54 -2.68 -12.56
C VAL A 122 17.11 -2.02 -13.87
N GLU A 123 16.46 -2.79 -14.73
CA GLU A 123 15.94 -2.35 -16.02
C GLU A 123 14.47 -2.77 -16.22
N VAL A 124 13.77 -2.08 -17.13
CA VAL A 124 12.42 -2.49 -17.56
C VAL A 124 12.51 -3.76 -18.41
N PHE A 125 11.64 -4.71 -18.12
CA PHE A 125 11.56 -5.98 -18.81
C PHE A 125 10.12 -6.35 -19.16
N LYS A 126 9.91 -6.91 -20.37
CA LYS A 126 8.58 -7.33 -20.85
C LYS A 126 7.50 -6.24 -20.61
N THR A 127 7.82 -4.99 -20.86
CA THR A 127 6.93 -3.82 -20.76
C THR A 127 6.53 -3.47 -19.30
N PHE A 128 6.11 -4.43 -18.50
CA PHE A 128 5.44 -4.21 -17.22
C PHE A 128 6.26 -4.59 -15.99
N TYR A 129 7.43 -5.16 -16.20
CA TYR A 129 8.20 -5.76 -15.14
C TYR A 129 9.59 -5.16 -15.02
N LEU A 130 10.24 -5.48 -13.94
CA LEU A 130 11.61 -5.06 -13.62
C LEU A 130 12.47 -6.30 -13.43
N ARG A 131 13.74 -6.22 -13.86
CA ARG A 131 14.76 -7.23 -13.61
C ARG A 131 16.11 -6.56 -13.48
N TYR A 132 17.10 -7.27 -12.96
CA TYR A 132 18.49 -6.84 -13.04
C TYR A 132 19.09 -7.11 -14.42
N ALA A 133 20.17 -6.40 -14.74
CA ALA A 133 20.84 -6.49 -16.03
C ALA A 133 21.45 -7.88 -16.36
N ASP A 134 21.74 -8.70 -15.35
CA ASP A 134 22.15 -10.10 -15.51
C ASP A 134 20.98 -11.06 -15.79
N GLY A 135 19.75 -10.57 -15.76
CA GLY A 135 18.53 -11.35 -15.94
C GLY A 135 17.90 -11.85 -14.64
N THR A 136 18.51 -11.61 -13.49
CA THR A 136 17.94 -11.95 -12.19
C THR A 136 16.63 -11.17 -11.97
N PRO A 137 15.54 -11.84 -11.61
CA PRO A 137 14.26 -11.16 -11.35
C PRO A 137 14.36 -10.11 -10.24
N TYR A 138 13.72 -8.98 -10.43
CA TYR A 138 13.59 -7.95 -9.42
C TYR A 138 12.14 -7.66 -9.11
N HIS A 139 11.69 -8.06 -7.93
CA HIS A 139 10.37 -7.71 -7.40
C HIS A 139 10.54 -6.64 -6.33
N GLN A 140 10.08 -5.43 -6.64
CA GLN A 140 10.23 -4.28 -5.75
C GLN A 140 9.27 -4.37 -4.56
N PHE A 141 9.83 -4.15 -3.37
CA PHE A 141 9.15 -3.83 -2.12
C PHE A 141 9.77 -2.53 -1.62
N GLY A 142 9.12 -1.41 -1.90
CA GLY A 142 9.67 -0.08 -1.63
C GLY A 142 9.34 0.46 -0.25
N THR A 143 10.11 1.47 0.19
CA THR A 143 9.79 2.32 1.35
C THR A 143 10.23 3.75 1.09
N THR A 144 9.69 4.70 1.86
CA THR A 144 10.03 6.12 1.77
C THR A 144 10.60 6.65 3.07
N CYS A 145 11.73 7.35 3.00
CA CYS A 145 12.35 8.11 4.09
C CYS A 145 12.90 9.42 3.52
N TYR A 146 12.06 10.42 3.39
CA TYR A 146 12.38 11.62 2.60
C TYR A 146 13.69 12.31 2.95
N ALA A 147 13.92 12.59 4.23
CA ALA A 147 15.05 13.42 4.68
C ALA A 147 16.04 12.66 5.58
N TRP A 148 16.14 11.33 5.45
CA TRP A 148 16.99 10.52 6.34
C TRP A 148 18.48 10.85 6.21
N ILE A 149 18.96 11.23 5.03
CA ILE A 149 20.37 11.61 4.80
C ILE A 149 20.72 12.98 5.38
N HIS A 150 19.69 13.79 5.72
CA HIS A 150 19.83 15.13 6.30
C HIS A 150 19.70 15.13 7.83
N GLN A 151 19.67 13.95 8.43
CA GLN A 151 19.62 13.78 9.89
C GLN A 151 21.02 13.61 10.49
N THR A 152 21.09 13.50 11.82
CA THR A 152 22.36 13.22 12.50
C THR A 152 22.98 11.90 12.03
N LYS A 153 24.28 11.74 12.15
CA LYS A 153 24.99 10.52 11.76
C LYS A 153 24.43 9.27 12.47
N GLU A 154 24.08 9.43 13.73
CA GLU A 154 23.51 8.36 14.59
C GLU A 154 22.18 7.88 14.03
N LEU A 155 21.28 8.81 13.65
CA LEU A 155 19.97 8.47 13.09
C LEU A 155 20.09 7.86 11.69
N GLN A 156 21.01 8.37 10.86
CA GLN A 156 21.32 7.73 9.57
C GLN A 156 21.80 6.30 9.74
N GLN A 157 22.72 6.03 10.67
CA GLN A 157 23.19 4.68 10.95
C GLN A 157 22.07 3.78 11.52
N GLN A 158 21.18 4.34 12.35
CA GLN A 158 20.01 3.61 12.81
C GLN A 158 19.10 3.23 11.64
N THR A 159 18.86 4.14 10.71
CA THR A 159 18.07 3.88 9.49
C THR A 159 18.66 2.73 8.67
N LEU A 160 19.98 2.73 8.46
CA LEU A 160 20.66 1.65 7.73
C LEU A 160 20.53 0.29 8.46
N ARG A 161 20.65 0.27 9.79
CA ARG A 161 20.41 -0.97 10.56
C ARG A 161 18.99 -1.48 10.43
N THR A 162 18.01 -0.58 10.45
CA THR A 162 16.60 -0.93 10.26
C THR A 162 16.35 -1.47 8.86
N LEU A 163 16.89 -0.82 7.84
CA LEU A 163 16.80 -1.27 6.44
C LEU A 163 17.40 -2.65 6.24
N ALA A 164 18.55 -2.94 6.85
CA ALA A 164 19.23 -4.23 6.72
C ALA A 164 18.37 -5.43 7.16
N VAL A 165 17.43 -5.21 8.08
CA VAL A 165 16.53 -6.26 8.57
C VAL A 165 15.09 -6.09 8.09
N SER A 166 14.81 -5.08 7.27
CA SER A 166 13.48 -4.81 6.72
C SER A 166 13.19 -5.65 5.45
N PRO A 167 11.95 -5.75 4.99
CA PRO A 167 11.63 -6.41 3.71
C PRO A 167 11.97 -5.57 2.47
N PHE A 168 12.38 -4.31 2.65
CA PHE A 168 12.46 -3.34 1.57
C PHE A 168 13.75 -3.46 0.78
N ASN A 169 13.63 -3.42 -0.54
CA ASN A 169 14.75 -3.45 -1.49
C ASN A 169 14.81 -2.20 -2.38
N LYS A 170 14.03 -1.18 -2.07
CA LYS A 170 14.07 0.16 -2.68
C LYS A 170 13.72 1.19 -1.62
N ILE A 171 14.46 2.30 -1.57
CA ILE A 171 14.15 3.44 -0.71
C ILE A 171 14.07 4.72 -1.54
N ARG A 172 13.04 5.52 -1.30
CA ARG A 172 12.80 6.80 -1.94
C ARG A 172 13.15 7.94 -0.98
N PHE A 173 14.05 8.84 -1.40
CA PHE A 173 14.53 9.95 -0.56
C PHE A 173 15.01 11.14 -1.36
N CYS A 174 15.04 12.32 -0.73
CA CYS A 174 15.32 13.60 -1.36
C CYS A 174 16.80 13.93 -1.40
N VAL A 175 17.27 14.47 -2.53
CA VAL A 175 18.60 15.11 -2.65
C VAL A 175 18.62 16.40 -1.82
N PHE A 176 17.60 17.25 -1.95
CA PHE A 176 17.48 18.47 -1.17
C PHE A 176 16.80 18.21 0.17
N PRO A 177 17.15 18.97 1.23
CA PRO A 177 16.49 18.86 2.52
C PRO A 177 15.02 19.27 2.42
N LYS A 178 14.15 18.60 3.16
CA LYS A 178 12.70 18.80 3.15
C LYS A 178 12.24 19.49 4.42
N ALA A 179 11.63 20.68 4.29
CA ALA A 179 11.07 21.45 5.42
C ALA A 179 9.55 21.38 5.44
N TYR A 180 8.99 20.76 6.45
CA TYR A 180 7.56 20.64 6.65
C TYR A 180 7.25 20.26 8.11
N THR A 181 5.98 20.10 8.48
CA THR A 181 5.55 19.89 9.87
C THR A 181 6.35 18.84 10.64
N TYR A 182 6.79 17.78 9.97
CA TYR A 182 7.48 16.66 10.60
C TYR A 182 9.00 16.67 10.44
N ASN A 183 9.56 17.67 9.79
CA ASN A 183 11.00 17.86 9.68
C ASN A 183 11.33 19.35 9.54
N GLN A 184 11.82 19.98 10.63
CA GLN A 184 12.19 21.40 10.69
C GLN A 184 13.68 21.60 10.96
N ASN A 185 14.48 20.54 11.03
CA ASN A 185 15.89 20.65 11.30
C ASN A 185 16.64 21.36 10.16
N GLU A 186 17.72 22.06 10.53
CA GLU A 186 18.70 22.59 9.58
C GLU A 186 19.78 21.52 9.39
N PRO A 187 20.01 21.01 8.17
CA PRO A 187 21.07 20.04 7.93
C PRO A 187 22.47 20.62 8.14
N GLU A 188 23.42 19.76 8.43
CA GLU A 188 24.85 20.14 8.51
C GLU A 188 25.46 20.42 7.13
N LEU A 189 24.98 19.72 6.10
CA LEU A 189 25.48 19.77 4.74
C LEU A 189 24.34 20.08 3.77
N PHE A 190 24.66 20.88 2.75
CA PHE A 190 23.75 21.23 1.66
C PHE A 190 24.39 20.95 0.30
N ALA A 191 23.56 20.71 -0.71
CA ALA A 191 24.00 20.38 -2.06
C ALA A 191 24.81 21.47 -2.75
N PHE A 192 24.65 22.72 -2.30
CA PHE A 192 25.33 23.88 -2.84
C PHE A 192 26.02 24.67 -1.73
N HIS A 193 27.00 25.45 -2.13
CA HIS A 193 27.77 26.32 -1.23
C HIS A 193 26.83 27.35 -0.59
N LYS A 194 26.92 27.49 0.74
CA LYS A 194 26.20 28.49 1.51
C LYS A 194 27.07 29.69 1.77
N GLU A 195 26.67 30.84 1.25
CA GLU A 195 27.37 32.12 1.45
C GLU A 195 27.22 32.65 2.89
N ALA A 196 28.09 33.61 3.28
CA ALA A 196 28.10 34.20 4.61
C ALA A 196 26.74 34.82 5.01
N GLU A 197 25.97 35.31 4.04
CA GLU A 197 24.65 35.90 4.26
C GLU A 197 23.54 34.86 4.38
N GLY A 198 23.86 33.55 4.30
CA GLY A 198 22.92 32.44 4.40
C GLY A 198 22.20 32.08 3.10
N LYS A 199 22.52 32.76 1.99
CA LYS A 199 22.08 32.42 0.64
C LYS A 199 22.88 31.28 0.07
N PHE A 200 22.32 30.59 -0.93
CA PHE A 200 23.00 29.50 -1.65
C PHE A 200 23.44 29.98 -3.03
N ASP A 201 24.69 29.66 -3.37
CA ASP A 201 25.20 29.77 -4.73
C ASP A 201 24.86 28.50 -5.49
N PHE A 202 23.74 28.52 -6.25
CA PHE A 202 23.24 27.35 -7.02
C PHE A 202 24.13 26.99 -8.22
N ASP A 203 25.13 27.77 -8.51
CA ASP A 203 26.13 27.48 -9.53
C ASP A 203 27.35 26.75 -8.96
N ARG A 204 27.43 26.64 -7.61
CA ARG A 204 28.57 26.08 -6.90
C ARG A 204 28.15 24.90 -6.00
N PRO A 205 28.14 23.66 -6.54
CA PRO A 205 27.94 22.47 -5.73
C PRO A 205 28.92 22.34 -4.58
N ASP A 206 28.49 21.83 -3.41
CA ASP A 206 29.36 21.59 -2.25
C ASP A 206 29.88 20.16 -2.25
N PRO A 207 31.19 19.93 -2.50
CA PRO A 207 31.75 18.58 -2.57
C PRO A 207 31.62 17.77 -1.28
N ALA A 208 31.52 18.42 -0.11
CA ALA A 208 31.35 17.71 1.17
C ALA A 208 29.99 17.04 1.26
N PHE A 209 28.94 17.74 0.85
CA PHE A 209 27.59 17.16 0.75
C PHE A 209 27.56 16.00 -0.24
N TRP A 210 28.11 16.19 -1.44
CA TRP A 210 28.04 15.18 -2.49
C TRP A 210 28.81 13.90 -2.15
N ARG A 211 29.96 14.00 -1.50
CA ARG A 211 30.70 12.84 -0.98
C ARG A 211 29.90 12.12 0.12
N HIS A 212 29.23 12.85 0.99
CA HIS A 212 28.32 12.27 2.00
C HIS A 212 27.15 11.55 1.32
N PHE A 213 26.52 12.19 0.33
CA PHE A 213 25.38 11.62 -0.42
C PHE A 213 25.77 10.32 -1.14
N GLU A 214 26.91 10.32 -1.83
CA GLU A 214 27.46 9.15 -2.49
C GLU A 214 27.72 7.99 -1.51
N GLN A 215 28.23 8.29 -0.33
CA GLN A 215 28.43 7.27 0.70
C GLN A 215 27.09 6.61 1.11
N ARG A 216 26.02 7.38 1.19
CA ARG A 216 24.68 6.81 1.49
C ARG A 216 24.16 5.93 0.35
N ILE A 217 24.41 6.28 -0.90
CA ILE A 217 24.09 5.42 -2.06
C ILE A 217 24.86 4.11 -1.99
N LEU A 218 26.15 4.17 -1.68
CA LEU A 218 26.99 2.99 -1.52
C LEU A 218 26.57 2.11 -0.34
N ASP A 219 26.13 2.71 0.77
CA ASP A 219 25.63 1.94 1.91
C ASP A 219 24.36 1.19 1.56
N LEU A 220 23.44 1.81 0.82
CA LEU A 220 22.24 1.16 0.30
C LEU A 220 22.60 0.04 -0.69
N GLN A 221 23.55 0.28 -1.58
CA GLN A 221 24.03 -0.73 -2.53
C GLN A 221 24.58 -1.98 -1.84
N ARG A 222 25.34 -1.82 -0.74
CA ARG A 222 25.83 -2.94 0.08
C ARG A 222 24.70 -3.74 0.74
N LEU A 223 23.58 -3.10 0.99
CA LEU A 223 22.37 -3.75 1.52
C LEU A 223 21.49 -4.38 0.44
N GLY A 224 21.84 -4.26 -0.84
CA GLY A 224 21.03 -4.69 -1.97
C GLY A 224 19.75 -3.84 -2.14
N ILE A 225 19.84 -2.55 -1.83
CA ILE A 225 18.71 -1.62 -1.85
C ILE A 225 18.91 -0.59 -2.96
N GLU A 226 17.87 -0.43 -3.80
CA GLU A 226 17.82 0.57 -4.84
C GLU A 226 17.58 1.96 -4.24
N ALA A 227 18.33 2.96 -4.69
CA ALA A 227 18.28 4.34 -4.28
C ALA A 227 17.45 5.16 -5.28
N ASP A 228 16.20 5.42 -4.97
CA ASP A 228 15.29 6.21 -5.79
C ASP A 228 15.39 7.68 -5.37
N LEU A 229 16.18 8.45 -6.13
CA LEU A 229 16.61 9.80 -5.79
C LEU A 229 15.59 10.83 -6.23
N ILE A 230 14.94 11.50 -5.28
CA ILE A 230 14.04 12.62 -5.54
C ILE A 230 14.88 13.88 -5.76
N LEU A 231 14.93 14.35 -7.01
CA LEU A 231 15.75 15.46 -7.42
C LEU A 231 15.18 16.82 -7.01
N TRP A 232 13.84 17.01 -7.07
CA TRP A 232 13.14 18.21 -6.65
C TRP A 232 11.90 17.88 -5.81
N HIS A 233 11.46 18.85 -4.99
CA HIS A 233 10.20 18.77 -4.26
C HIS A 233 9.72 20.18 -3.82
N PRO A 234 8.42 20.41 -3.53
CA PRO A 234 7.88 21.73 -3.17
C PRO A 234 8.12 22.15 -1.71
N TYR A 235 8.62 21.24 -0.86
CA TYR A 235 8.77 21.46 0.58
C TYR A 235 10.14 22.09 0.92
N ASP A 236 10.39 23.23 0.32
CA ASP A 236 11.67 23.91 0.34
C ASP A 236 11.57 25.29 1.00
N ARG A 237 12.49 25.59 1.90
CA ARG A 237 12.65 26.91 2.53
C ARG A 237 13.98 27.59 2.19
N TRP A 238 14.81 26.90 1.43
CA TRP A 238 16.18 27.35 1.10
C TRP A 238 16.31 27.88 -0.32
N GLY A 239 15.29 27.71 -1.17
CA GLY A 239 15.25 28.23 -2.52
C GLY A 239 15.66 27.25 -3.61
N PHE A 240 15.95 25.97 -3.30
CA PHE A 240 16.35 24.95 -4.29
C PHE A 240 15.26 24.68 -5.34
N ALA A 241 14.00 24.80 -4.94
CA ALA A 241 12.86 24.64 -5.85
C ALA A 241 12.68 25.86 -6.81
N ASP A 242 13.31 26.97 -6.51
CA ASP A 242 13.19 28.23 -7.24
C ASP A 242 14.39 28.53 -8.15
N MET A 243 15.32 27.56 -8.35
CA MET A 243 16.44 27.72 -9.28
C MET A 243 15.96 28.09 -10.68
N SER A 244 16.75 28.89 -11.39
CA SER A 244 16.51 29.23 -12.80
C SER A 244 16.77 28.04 -13.72
N ASP A 245 16.20 28.04 -14.93
CA ASP A 245 16.40 26.99 -15.92
C ASP A 245 17.86 26.61 -16.16
N PRO A 246 18.82 27.57 -16.32
CA PRO A 246 20.22 27.22 -16.46
C PRO A 246 20.82 26.54 -15.21
N GLN A 247 20.36 26.91 -14.01
CA GLN A 247 20.82 26.32 -12.75
C GLN A 247 20.26 24.91 -12.58
N ASP A 248 18.97 24.71 -12.88
CA ASP A 248 18.36 23.37 -12.90
C ASP A 248 19.07 22.42 -13.85
N ASP A 249 19.35 22.87 -15.05
CA ASP A 249 20.03 22.07 -16.07
C ASP A 249 21.45 21.69 -15.65
N ARG A 250 22.20 22.62 -15.05
CA ARG A 250 23.54 22.33 -14.50
C ARG A 250 23.48 21.35 -13.34
N TYR A 251 22.58 21.57 -12.41
CA TYR A 251 22.35 20.68 -11.29
C TYR A 251 22.06 19.26 -11.76
N LEU A 252 21.14 19.10 -12.71
CA LEU A 252 20.78 17.79 -13.25
C LEU A 252 21.98 17.10 -13.95
N ARG A 253 22.75 17.84 -14.76
CA ARG A 253 23.96 17.34 -15.40
C ARG A 253 25.04 16.97 -14.39
N TYR A 254 25.18 17.75 -13.32
CA TYR A 254 26.09 17.43 -12.23
C TYR A 254 25.68 16.13 -11.50
N CYS A 255 24.39 15.93 -11.24
CA CYS A 255 23.86 14.67 -10.72
C CYS A 255 24.18 13.49 -11.66
N ILE A 256 23.94 13.64 -12.96
CA ILE A 256 24.24 12.61 -13.96
C ILE A 256 25.74 12.25 -13.92
N ALA A 257 26.63 13.24 -13.98
CA ALA A 257 28.07 13.04 -13.98
C ALA A 257 28.57 12.32 -12.72
N ARG A 258 28.00 12.67 -11.55
CA ARG A 258 28.42 12.10 -10.27
C ARG A 258 27.82 10.76 -9.95
N LEU A 259 26.53 10.57 -10.24
CA LEU A 259 25.73 9.50 -9.62
C LEU A 259 25.32 8.40 -10.59
N SER A 260 25.25 8.64 -11.89
CA SER A 260 24.74 7.66 -12.85
C SER A 260 25.55 6.37 -12.94
N ALA A 261 26.85 6.40 -12.54
CA ALA A 261 27.69 5.23 -12.52
C ALA A 261 27.32 4.22 -11.41
N TYR A 262 26.63 4.63 -10.36
CA TYR A 262 26.17 3.72 -9.31
C TYR A 262 24.97 2.89 -9.83
N ARG A 263 25.08 1.57 -9.78
CA ARG A 263 24.11 0.64 -10.38
C ARG A 263 22.72 0.69 -9.74
N ASN A 264 22.65 1.08 -8.47
CA ASN A 264 21.42 1.14 -7.67
C ASN A 264 20.72 2.50 -7.69
N VAL A 265 21.12 3.43 -8.54
CA VAL A 265 20.47 4.76 -8.66
C VAL A 265 19.29 4.70 -9.62
N TRP A 266 18.17 5.26 -9.17
CA TRP A 266 17.00 5.59 -9.99
C TRP A 266 16.75 7.10 -9.91
N TRP A 267 16.22 7.68 -10.98
CA TRP A 267 15.90 9.10 -11.07
C TRP A 267 14.41 9.32 -10.83
N SER A 268 14.03 9.87 -9.67
CA SER A 268 12.72 10.45 -9.42
C SER A 268 12.81 11.96 -9.61
N LEU A 269 12.33 12.47 -10.75
CA LEU A 269 12.49 13.90 -11.06
C LEU A 269 11.92 14.78 -9.95
N ALA A 270 10.74 14.46 -9.44
CA ALA A 270 10.17 15.20 -8.33
C ALA A 270 9.29 14.32 -7.44
N ASN A 271 9.16 14.75 -6.18
CA ASN A 271 8.01 14.43 -5.35
C ASN A 271 6.97 15.51 -5.53
N GLU A 272 5.72 15.09 -5.89
CA GLU A 272 4.58 16.02 -6.02
C GLU A 272 4.88 17.21 -6.96
N PHE A 273 5.34 16.87 -8.16
CA PHE A 273 5.80 17.84 -9.17
C PHE A 273 4.78 18.95 -9.45
N ASP A 274 3.50 18.61 -9.42
CA ASP A 274 2.38 19.51 -9.73
C ASP A 274 2.20 20.61 -8.67
N PHE A 275 2.68 20.41 -7.45
CA PHE A 275 2.70 21.46 -6.43
C PHE A 275 3.79 22.51 -6.69
N MET A 276 4.71 22.26 -7.61
CA MET A 276 5.71 23.20 -8.07
C MET A 276 5.27 23.97 -9.32
N THR A 277 4.26 23.47 -10.04
CA THR A 277 3.71 24.11 -11.23
C THR A 277 2.56 25.06 -10.92
N ASP A 278 1.66 24.67 -10.01
CA ASP A 278 0.42 25.39 -9.70
C ASP A 278 0.44 25.92 -8.25
N ARG A 279 1.40 26.71 -7.91
CA ARG A 279 1.68 27.37 -6.64
C ARG A 279 0.50 27.43 -5.65
N PRO A 280 0.12 26.34 -4.97
CA PRO A 280 -0.78 26.43 -3.84
C PRO A 280 -0.11 27.26 -2.73
N LYS A 281 -0.89 27.91 -1.88
CA LYS A 281 -0.43 28.88 -0.87
C LYS A 281 0.74 28.43 0.03
N ASN A 282 1.06 27.14 0.10
CA ASN A 282 2.06 26.57 0.99
C ASN A 282 3.18 25.80 0.28
N HIS A 283 3.27 25.86 -1.03
CA HIS A 283 4.28 25.16 -1.82
C HIS A 283 5.15 26.17 -2.59
N ARG A 284 6.41 25.80 -2.81
CA ARG A 284 7.39 26.64 -3.51
C ARG A 284 7.84 25.94 -4.78
N GLY A 285 8.25 26.73 -5.75
CA GLY A 285 8.80 26.28 -7.01
C GLY A 285 8.28 27.09 -8.17
N ASN A 286 9.07 27.15 -9.21
CA ASN A 286 8.77 27.89 -10.44
C ASN A 286 8.75 26.98 -11.68
N LYS A 287 8.71 25.65 -11.47
CA LYS A 287 8.74 24.66 -12.55
C LYS A 287 7.41 24.61 -13.28
N GLN A 288 7.44 24.45 -14.60
CA GLN A 288 6.29 24.25 -15.45
C GLN A 288 6.32 22.83 -16.07
N MET A 289 5.26 22.42 -16.75
CA MET A 289 5.21 21.09 -17.38
C MET A 289 6.34 20.90 -18.40
N ASP A 290 6.67 21.94 -19.16
CA ASP A 290 7.77 21.91 -20.15
C ASP A 290 9.15 21.73 -19.49
N ASP A 291 9.33 22.18 -18.25
CA ASP A 291 10.56 21.92 -17.48
C ASP A 291 10.72 20.44 -17.15
N TRP A 292 9.63 19.77 -16.75
CA TRP A 292 9.67 18.33 -16.47
C TRP A 292 9.97 17.53 -17.73
N ASP A 293 9.38 17.91 -18.86
CA ASP A 293 9.68 17.31 -20.17
C ASP A 293 11.16 17.51 -20.53
N ARG A 294 11.70 18.72 -20.35
CA ARG A 294 13.10 19.05 -20.58
C ARG A 294 14.05 18.23 -19.70
N PHE A 295 13.75 18.10 -18.42
CA PHE A 295 14.59 17.31 -17.48
C PHE A 295 14.60 15.83 -17.85
N PHE A 296 13.47 15.26 -18.20
CA PHE A 296 13.42 13.88 -18.71
C PHE A 296 14.25 13.70 -19.97
N GLN A 297 14.18 14.64 -20.90
CA GLN A 297 14.96 14.58 -22.16
C GLN A 297 16.46 14.70 -21.90
N ILE A 298 16.88 15.55 -20.95
CA ILE A 298 18.28 15.61 -20.49
C ILE A 298 18.72 14.26 -19.96
N LEU A 299 17.96 13.65 -19.02
CA LEU A 299 18.27 12.32 -18.48
C LEU A 299 18.33 11.26 -19.58
N GLN A 300 17.35 11.24 -20.49
CA GLN A 300 17.32 10.26 -21.57
C GLN A 300 18.53 10.34 -22.50
N LYS A 301 18.97 11.56 -22.76
CA LYS A 301 20.06 11.81 -23.74
C LYS A 301 21.44 11.76 -23.12
N GLU A 302 21.58 12.27 -21.89
CA GLU A 302 22.90 12.55 -21.31
C GLU A 302 23.30 11.56 -20.21
N ASP A 303 22.38 10.71 -19.66
CA ASP A 303 22.75 9.63 -18.76
C ASP A 303 23.35 8.43 -19.56
N PRO A 304 24.67 8.21 -19.49
CA PRO A 304 25.33 7.18 -20.29
C PRO A 304 25.03 5.76 -19.81
N HIS A 305 24.46 5.61 -18.64
CA HIS A 305 24.15 4.32 -18.01
C HIS A 305 22.66 3.97 -18.08
N GLY A 306 21.80 4.89 -18.56
CA GLY A 306 20.40 4.64 -18.82
C GLY A 306 19.58 4.24 -17.59
N ARG A 307 19.81 4.86 -16.44
CA ARG A 307 19.11 4.56 -15.20
C ARG A 307 17.61 4.77 -15.31
N LEU A 308 16.83 4.04 -14.49
CA LEU A 308 15.39 4.21 -14.43
C LEU A 308 15.01 5.64 -14.05
N ARG A 309 13.96 6.17 -14.65
CA ARG A 309 13.49 7.54 -14.46
C ARG A 309 11.98 7.65 -14.45
N GLY A 310 11.48 8.30 -13.42
CA GLY A 310 10.06 8.54 -13.19
C GLY A 310 9.81 9.91 -12.59
N ILE A 311 8.55 10.25 -12.38
CA ILE A 311 8.12 11.46 -11.69
C ILE A 311 6.85 11.16 -10.89
N HIS A 312 6.69 11.81 -9.75
CA HIS A 312 5.65 11.51 -8.79
C HIS A 312 4.70 12.70 -8.60
N ASN A 313 3.41 12.45 -8.72
CA ASN A 313 2.34 13.44 -8.61
C ASN A 313 1.93 13.73 -7.17
N GLY A 314 1.33 14.90 -6.93
CA GLY A 314 0.49 15.19 -5.77
C GLY A 314 -0.99 14.97 -6.09
N ARG A 315 -1.52 15.71 -7.06
CA ARG A 315 -2.93 15.67 -7.49
C ARG A 315 -3.09 15.47 -8.99
N VAL A 316 -2.22 16.12 -9.77
CA VAL A 316 -2.26 16.08 -11.24
C VAL A 316 -1.27 15.02 -11.72
N TRP A 317 -1.76 14.10 -12.52
CA TRP A 317 -0.93 13.02 -13.04
C TRP A 317 -0.12 13.49 -14.24
N TYR A 318 1.17 13.13 -14.26
CA TYR A 318 2.01 13.31 -15.42
C TYR A 318 1.61 12.33 -16.54
N ASP A 319 1.88 12.67 -17.79
CA ASP A 319 1.69 11.74 -18.91
C ASP A 319 2.79 10.67 -18.93
N HIS A 320 2.59 9.60 -18.17
CA HIS A 320 3.55 8.50 -18.11
C HIS A 320 3.66 7.67 -19.41
N THR A 321 2.86 7.96 -20.44
CA THR A 321 3.00 7.30 -21.75
C THR A 321 4.24 7.78 -22.54
N ARG A 322 4.82 8.91 -22.14
CA ARG A 322 5.97 9.52 -22.81
C ARG A 322 7.16 8.56 -22.88
N ASP A 323 7.87 8.54 -24.01
CA ASP A 323 9.00 7.61 -24.26
C ASP A 323 10.19 7.78 -23.30
N TRP A 324 10.35 8.97 -22.74
CA TRP A 324 11.40 9.25 -21.79
C TRP A 324 11.09 8.81 -20.36
N VAL A 325 9.88 8.40 -20.05
CA VAL A 325 9.51 7.81 -18.76
C VAL A 325 9.72 6.30 -18.81
N THR A 326 10.41 5.72 -17.83
CA THR A 326 10.64 4.28 -17.79
C THR A 326 9.57 3.53 -16.99
N HIS A 327 8.98 4.15 -15.96
CA HIS A 327 7.96 3.58 -15.10
C HIS A 327 7.02 4.66 -14.59
N ALA A 328 5.78 4.29 -14.31
CA ALA A 328 4.79 5.20 -13.74
C ALA A 328 4.87 5.17 -12.21
N SER A 329 5.37 6.24 -11.61
CA SER A 329 5.40 6.46 -10.17
C SER A 329 4.14 7.22 -9.76
N LEU A 330 3.28 6.60 -8.94
CA LEU A 330 1.94 7.11 -8.65
C LEU A 330 1.73 7.39 -7.16
N GLN A 331 1.11 8.55 -6.88
CA GLN A 331 0.47 8.84 -5.61
C GLN A 331 -1.04 8.66 -5.75
N THR A 332 -1.56 7.59 -5.20
CA THR A 332 -3.01 7.33 -5.19
C THR A 332 -3.39 6.30 -4.14
N SER A 333 -4.57 6.47 -3.53
CA SER A 333 -5.17 5.47 -2.66
C SER A 333 -6.02 4.43 -3.41
N ASN A 334 -6.23 4.59 -4.72
CA ASN A 334 -7.01 3.67 -5.54
C ASN A 334 -6.18 2.46 -5.97
N MET A 335 -6.06 1.46 -5.10
CA MET A 335 -5.34 0.22 -5.40
C MET A 335 -6.05 -0.65 -6.45
N ALA A 336 -7.38 -0.54 -6.56
CA ALA A 336 -8.16 -1.30 -7.54
C ALA A 336 -7.86 -0.90 -8.99
N GLY A 337 -7.32 0.30 -9.22
CA GLY A 337 -6.98 0.80 -10.55
C GLY A 337 -5.75 0.16 -11.20
N GLY A 338 -5.01 -0.73 -10.51
CA GLY A 338 -3.69 -1.19 -10.95
C GLY A 338 -3.63 -1.80 -12.34
N VAL A 339 -4.55 -2.71 -12.64
CA VAL A 339 -4.65 -3.33 -13.99
C VAL A 339 -4.93 -2.26 -15.06
N GLY A 340 -5.83 -1.31 -14.75
CA GLY A 340 -6.15 -0.19 -15.64
C GLY A 340 -4.96 0.74 -15.87
N TYR A 341 -4.19 1.07 -14.83
CA TYR A 341 -3.00 1.91 -14.97
C TYR A 341 -1.91 1.22 -15.81
N ARG A 342 -1.71 -0.08 -15.63
CA ARG A 342 -0.80 -0.86 -16.49
C ARG A 342 -1.25 -0.80 -17.95
N ALA A 343 -2.54 -1.02 -18.21
CA ALA A 343 -3.11 -0.95 -19.56
C ALA A 343 -2.99 0.46 -20.17
N GLN A 344 -3.18 1.51 -19.36
CA GLN A 344 -3.10 2.91 -19.81
C GLN A 344 -1.66 3.31 -20.16
N TYR A 345 -0.70 3.02 -19.28
CA TYR A 345 0.66 3.53 -19.42
C TYR A 345 1.60 2.61 -20.20
N GLN A 346 1.29 1.32 -20.32
CA GLN A 346 2.16 0.33 -20.96
C GLN A 346 3.60 0.36 -20.40
N LYS A 347 3.71 0.37 -19.06
CA LYS A 347 4.96 0.47 -18.29
C LYS A 347 4.81 -0.21 -16.94
N PRO A 348 5.91 -0.50 -16.24
CA PRO A 348 5.84 -0.85 -14.82
C PRO A 348 5.12 0.25 -14.03
N VAL A 349 4.17 -0.12 -13.19
CA VAL A 349 3.43 0.79 -12.32
C VAL A 349 3.88 0.59 -10.89
N ILE A 350 4.28 1.68 -10.24
CA ILE A 350 4.74 1.71 -8.87
C ILE A 350 3.84 2.65 -8.07
N TYR A 351 3.12 2.14 -7.10
CA TYR A 351 2.45 2.94 -6.09
C TYR A 351 3.48 3.43 -5.07
N ASP A 352 4.22 4.48 -5.39
CA ASP A 352 5.24 5.02 -4.49
C ASP A 352 4.65 5.67 -3.25
N GLU A 353 3.43 6.20 -3.37
CA GLU A 353 2.63 6.64 -2.23
C GLU A 353 1.18 6.16 -2.35
N CYS A 354 0.81 5.24 -1.47
CA CYS A 354 -0.57 4.73 -1.39
C CYS A 354 -1.23 5.00 -0.02
N ARG A 355 -0.89 6.09 0.65
CA ARG A 355 -1.04 6.41 2.07
C ARG A 355 -0.04 5.63 2.92
N TYR A 356 0.04 5.96 4.20
CA TYR A 356 1.03 5.44 5.13
C TYR A 356 0.40 4.87 6.38
N GLU A 357 0.98 3.81 6.91
CA GLU A 357 0.65 3.25 8.23
C GLU A 357 1.04 4.23 9.32
N GLY A 358 0.20 4.43 10.35
CA GLY A 358 0.57 5.27 11.45
C GLY A 358 -0.57 5.96 12.18
N ASP A 359 -0.25 7.02 12.91
CA ASP A 359 -1.17 7.70 13.83
C ASP A 359 -1.15 9.23 13.74
N ILE A 360 -0.55 9.82 12.69
CA ILE A 360 -0.62 11.26 12.49
C ILE A 360 -2.05 11.69 12.10
N PRO A 361 -2.48 12.92 12.47
CA PRO A 361 -3.85 13.37 12.24
C PRO A 361 -4.21 13.56 10.77
N GLN A 362 -3.24 13.64 9.87
CA GLN A 362 -3.48 13.76 8.43
C GLN A 362 -3.93 12.40 7.87
N GLY A 363 -5.06 12.38 7.16
CA GLY A 363 -5.61 11.17 6.56
C GLY A 363 -4.70 10.43 5.57
N TRP A 364 -3.59 11.03 5.16
CA TRP A 364 -2.59 10.37 4.34
C TRP A 364 -1.66 9.45 5.14
N GLY A 365 -1.49 9.68 6.44
CA GLY A 365 -0.53 8.98 7.29
C GLY A 365 -1.15 8.34 8.53
N ASN A 366 -2.31 7.70 8.41
CA ASN A 366 -3.03 7.08 9.53
C ASN A 366 -3.74 5.78 9.13
N LEU A 367 -3.15 5.02 8.20
CA LEU A 367 -3.62 3.66 7.92
C LEU A 367 -3.33 2.76 9.12
N THR A 368 -4.21 1.80 9.31
CA THR A 368 -3.92 0.67 10.17
C THR A 368 -2.86 -0.24 9.53
N PRO A 369 -2.13 -1.05 10.31
CA PRO A 369 -1.19 -2.04 9.77
C PRO A 369 -1.86 -3.03 8.80
N ARG A 370 -3.13 -3.39 9.06
CA ARG A 370 -3.91 -4.28 8.19
C ARG A 370 -4.19 -3.64 6.83
N GLU A 371 -4.58 -2.37 6.80
CA GLU A 371 -4.80 -1.64 5.55
C GLU A 371 -3.53 -1.49 4.73
N MET A 372 -2.38 -1.22 5.36
CA MET A 372 -1.11 -1.15 4.66
C MET A 372 -0.73 -2.52 4.08
N THR A 373 -0.90 -3.61 4.84
CA THR A 373 -0.70 -4.99 4.36
C THR A 373 -1.60 -5.30 3.17
N GLN A 374 -2.89 -4.93 3.26
CA GLN A 374 -3.86 -5.11 2.18
C GLN A 374 -3.42 -4.39 0.89
N ARG A 375 -2.88 -3.16 1.00
CA ARG A 375 -2.41 -2.39 -0.17
C ARG A 375 -1.28 -3.09 -0.90
N PHE A 376 -0.34 -3.69 -0.18
CA PHE A 376 0.72 -4.49 -0.78
C PHE A 376 0.17 -5.72 -1.52
N TRP A 377 -0.80 -6.42 -0.94
CA TRP A 377 -1.46 -7.52 -1.63
C TRP A 377 -2.20 -7.06 -2.88
N LEU A 378 -3.05 -6.03 -2.78
CA LEU A 378 -3.82 -5.50 -3.91
C LEU A 378 -2.92 -5.03 -5.06
N GLY A 379 -1.85 -4.29 -4.76
CA GLY A 379 -0.91 -3.83 -5.77
C GLY A 379 -0.16 -4.98 -6.44
N THR A 380 0.36 -5.93 -5.67
CA THR A 380 1.05 -7.12 -6.18
C THR A 380 0.13 -7.97 -7.06
N MET A 381 -1.10 -8.23 -6.61
CA MET A 381 -2.09 -9.01 -7.37
C MET A 381 -2.52 -8.32 -8.66
N SER A 382 -2.40 -7.01 -8.74
CA SER A 382 -2.63 -6.23 -9.97
C SER A 382 -1.41 -6.17 -10.89
N GLY A 383 -0.32 -6.87 -10.56
CA GLY A 383 0.95 -6.87 -11.29
C GLY A 383 1.71 -5.54 -11.17
N CYS A 384 1.48 -4.80 -10.09
CA CYS A 384 2.12 -3.52 -9.77
C CYS A 384 3.11 -3.68 -8.61
N TYR A 385 3.91 -2.66 -8.40
CA TYR A 385 4.84 -2.55 -7.28
C TYR A 385 4.31 -1.55 -6.25
N VAL A 386 4.68 -1.72 -4.98
CA VAL A 386 4.13 -0.90 -3.89
C VAL A 386 5.25 -0.34 -3.01
N GLY A 387 5.08 0.91 -2.59
CA GLY A 387 5.90 1.61 -1.62
C GLY A 387 5.21 1.71 -0.26
N HIS A 388 5.96 1.39 0.77
CA HIS A 388 5.58 1.53 2.17
C HIS A 388 5.96 2.92 2.69
N GLY A 389 5.22 3.41 3.67
CA GLY A 389 5.61 4.51 4.52
C GLY A 389 4.99 4.34 5.90
N GLU A 390 5.66 4.89 6.92
CA GLU A 390 5.21 4.78 8.30
C GLU A 390 5.30 6.13 9.01
N THR A 391 4.28 6.47 9.78
CA THR A 391 4.06 7.77 10.37
C THR A 391 3.64 7.70 11.83
N TYR A 392 4.06 6.69 12.59
CA TYR A 392 3.81 6.65 14.01
C TYR A 392 4.54 7.77 14.72
N LYS A 393 3.81 8.54 15.54
CA LYS A 393 4.38 9.61 16.35
C LYS A 393 5.27 9.03 17.45
N HIS A 394 6.55 9.36 17.35
CA HIS A 394 7.51 9.04 18.38
C HIS A 394 7.65 10.22 19.36
N PRO A 395 7.95 9.99 20.64
CA PRO A 395 8.16 11.09 21.62
C PRO A 395 9.21 12.12 21.22
N GLN A 396 10.13 11.76 20.31
CA GLN A 396 11.19 12.62 19.79
C GLN A 396 10.87 13.16 18.37
N ASP A 397 9.63 13.05 17.90
CA ASP A 397 9.21 13.41 16.53
C ASP A 397 10.02 12.73 15.41
N ILE A 398 10.55 11.54 15.66
CA ILE A 398 11.27 10.74 14.68
C ILE A 398 10.23 9.82 14.01
N LEU A 399 9.90 10.15 12.78
CA LEU A 399 8.97 9.40 11.95
C LEU A 399 9.73 8.76 10.79
N TRP A 400 9.58 7.47 10.60
CA TRP A 400 10.24 6.72 9.53
C TRP A 400 10.11 7.39 8.15
N TRP A 401 8.91 7.65 7.73
CA TRP A 401 8.61 8.32 6.46
C TRP A 401 9.35 9.65 6.27
N SER A 402 9.58 10.39 7.34
CA SER A 402 10.22 11.70 7.32
C SER A 402 11.73 11.63 7.48
N LYS A 403 12.18 10.96 8.54
CA LYS A 403 13.55 11.04 9.06
C LYS A 403 14.29 9.72 9.08
N GLY A 404 13.61 8.59 8.82
CA GLY A 404 14.16 7.26 9.05
C GLY A 404 14.09 6.86 10.53
N GLY A 405 15.05 6.06 10.99
CA GLY A 405 15.12 5.58 12.37
C GLY A 405 14.68 4.14 12.52
N VAL A 406 13.64 3.88 13.31
CA VAL A 406 13.10 2.55 13.59
C VAL A 406 11.67 2.44 13.04
N LEU A 407 11.33 1.28 12.52
CA LEU A 407 9.96 0.93 12.16
C LEU A 407 9.18 0.48 13.39
N HIS A 408 8.00 1.02 13.62
CA HIS A 408 7.12 0.70 14.73
C HIS A 408 5.85 -0.03 14.29
N GLY A 409 5.58 -0.04 12.98
CA GLY A 409 4.39 -0.66 12.40
C GLY A 409 4.44 -2.18 12.38
N GLU A 410 3.28 -2.77 12.22
CA GLU A 410 3.14 -4.22 12.11
C GLU A 410 3.10 -4.70 10.66
N SER A 411 2.89 -3.81 9.68
CA SER A 411 2.86 -4.20 8.28
C SER A 411 4.23 -4.67 7.73
N PRO A 412 5.40 -4.17 8.17
CA PRO A 412 6.67 -4.60 7.58
C PRO A 412 6.92 -6.11 7.65
N GLN A 413 6.57 -6.78 8.77
CA GLN A 413 6.71 -8.24 8.88
C GLN A 413 5.73 -8.98 7.95
N ARG A 414 4.54 -8.44 7.71
CA ARG A 414 3.52 -9.01 6.81
C ARG A 414 3.85 -8.76 5.34
N ILE A 415 4.50 -7.64 5.06
CA ILE A 415 5.08 -7.36 3.74
C ILE A 415 6.24 -8.33 3.46
N ARG A 416 7.06 -8.66 4.47
CA ARG A 416 8.06 -9.74 4.35
C ARG A 416 7.41 -11.07 4.01
N TRP A 417 6.32 -11.42 4.69
CA TRP A 417 5.57 -12.64 4.41
C TRP A 417 5.06 -12.68 2.96
N LEU A 418 4.51 -11.58 2.45
CA LEU A 418 4.13 -11.49 1.04
C LEU A 418 5.34 -11.71 0.12
N ARG A 419 6.48 -11.10 0.42
CA ARG A 419 7.72 -11.30 -0.33
C ARG A 419 8.14 -12.78 -0.34
N ASP A 420 8.03 -13.47 0.80
CA ASP A 420 8.34 -14.89 0.93
C ASP A 420 7.34 -15.77 0.16
N VAL A 421 6.06 -15.42 0.15
CA VAL A 421 5.04 -16.08 -0.68
C VAL A 421 5.35 -15.92 -2.16
N MET A 422 5.72 -14.72 -2.59
CA MET A 422 6.09 -14.44 -3.98
C MET A 422 7.42 -15.08 -4.39
N ALA A 423 8.35 -15.28 -3.47
CA ALA A 423 9.62 -16.00 -3.74
C ALA A 423 9.42 -17.50 -4.00
N GLN A 424 8.28 -18.06 -3.55
CA GLN A 424 7.88 -19.46 -3.83
C GLN A 424 7.04 -19.61 -5.11
N ALA A 425 6.65 -18.52 -5.72
CA ALA A 425 5.92 -18.47 -6.98
C ALA A 425 6.89 -18.52 -8.18
N PRO A 426 6.42 -18.75 -9.42
CA PRO A 426 7.18 -18.40 -10.62
C PRO A 426 7.62 -16.94 -10.57
N SER A 427 8.66 -16.60 -11.33
CA SER A 427 9.14 -15.20 -11.39
C SER A 427 7.98 -14.23 -11.65
N PHE A 428 8.02 -13.07 -10.97
CA PHE A 428 6.91 -12.10 -11.06
C PHE A 428 6.61 -11.67 -12.50
N ASP A 429 7.61 -11.65 -13.37
CA ASP A 429 7.48 -11.34 -14.80
C ASP A 429 6.87 -12.46 -15.65
N GLU A 430 6.64 -13.62 -15.07
CA GLU A 430 5.93 -14.74 -15.69
C GLU A 430 4.45 -14.80 -15.23
N LEU A 431 4.09 -14.06 -14.20
CA LEU A 431 2.75 -14.01 -13.65
C LEU A 431 1.93 -12.91 -14.33
N GLN A 432 0.70 -13.22 -14.68
CA GLN A 432 -0.23 -12.28 -15.30
C GLN A 432 -1.34 -11.91 -14.32
N PRO A 433 -1.65 -10.62 -14.14
CA PRO A 433 -2.83 -10.19 -13.40
C PRO A 433 -4.08 -10.49 -14.25
N LEU A 434 -4.81 -11.53 -13.87
CA LEU A 434 -6.05 -11.98 -14.50
C LEU A 434 -7.29 -11.52 -13.70
N GLY A 435 -7.10 -10.57 -12.80
CA GLY A 435 -8.16 -9.93 -12.04
C GLY A 435 -9.01 -9.01 -12.93
N ASP A 436 -10.05 -8.46 -12.33
CA ASP A 436 -10.97 -7.53 -12.98
C ASP A 436 -11.23 -6.32 -12.07
N ASP A 437 -11.94 -5.33 -12.60
CA ASP A 437 -12.39 -4.15 -11.86
C ASP A 437 -13.59 -4.43 -10.91
N GLN A 438 -14.13 -5.65 -10.95
CA GLN A 438 -15.21 -6.11 -10.07
C GLN A 438 -14.69 -6.61 -8.70
N GLY A 439 -13.39 -6.51 -8.46
CA GLY A 439 -12.76 -6.87 -7.19
C GLY A 439 -12.22 -8.30 -7.12
N ARG A 440 -11.99 -8.94 -8.26
CA ARG A 440 -11.24 -10.18 -8.34
C ARG A 440 -9.75 -9.90 -8.51
N TYR A 441 -8.94 -10.37 -7.59
CA TYR A 441 -7.49 -10.21 -7.58
C TYR A 441 -6.81 -11.55 -7.79
N LEU A 442 -6.55 -11.90 -9.05
CA LEU A 442 -5.95 -13.16 -9.48
C LEU A 442 -4.64 -12.88 -10.21
N LEU A 443 -3.54 -13.41 -9.68
CA LEU A 443 -2.23 -13.40 -10.31
C LEU A 443 -1.85 -14.82 -10.69
N ALA A 444 -1.54 -15.09 -11.97
CA ALA A 444 -1.38 -16.47 -12.42
C ALA A 444 -0.36 -16.63 -13.56
N LYS A 445 0.22 -17.84 -13.60
CA LYS A 445 0.81 -18.48 -14.77
C LYS A 445 -0.07 -19.71 -15.08
N PRO A 446 -1.04 -19.59 -16.00
CA PRO A 446 -2.04 -20.64 -16.22
C PRO A 446 -1.42 -22.02 -16.47
N GLY A 447 -1.93 -23.04 -15.78
CA GLY A 447 -1.41 -24.41 -15.82
C GLY A 447 -0.25 -24.70 -14.87
N GLU A 448 0.40 -23.65 -14.30
CA GLU A 448 1.57 -23.79 -13.43
C GLU A 448 1.38 -23.19 -12.03
N TYR A 449 0.68 -22.04 -11.93
CA TYR A 449 0.53 -21.34 -10.66
C TYR A 449 -0.64 -20.37 -10.69
N TYR A 450 -1.42 -20.33 -9.59
CA TYR A 450 -2.44 -19.32 -9.38
C TYR A 450 -2.38 -18.83 -7.94
N LEU A 451 -2.53 -17.54 -7.75
CA LEU A 451 -2.69 -16.90 -6.45
C LEU A 451 -3.92 -15.98 -6.54
N LEU A 452 -4.98 -16.35 -5.84
CA LEU A 452 -6.22 -15.60 -5.74
C LEU A 452 -6.27 -14.91 -4.38
N TYR A 453 -6.41 -13.59 -4.35
CA TYR A 453 -6.57 -12.83 -3.11
C TYR A 453 -8.01 -12.33 -2.97
N SER A 454 -8.59 -12.55 -1.81
CA SER A 454 -9.95 -12.14 -1.44
C SER A 454 -9.89 -11.04 -0.36
N PRO A 455 -10.02 -9.76 -0.74
CA PRO A 455 -10.06 -8.66 0.23
C PRO A 455 -11.33 -8.67 1.09
N ASP A 456 -12.34 -9.40 0.68
CA ASP A 456 -13.59 -9.61 1.39
C ASP A 456 -13.99 -11.10 1.43
N SER A 457 -15.08 -11.44 2.10
CA SER A 457 -15.52 -12.84 2.26
C SER A 457 -16.47 -13.33 1.16
N ARG A 458 -16.55 -12.63 0.01
CA ARG A 458 -17.40 -13.09 -1.11
C ARG A 458 -16.81 -14.35 -1.76
N PRO A 459 -17.66 -15.31 -2.17
CA PRO A 459 -17.20 -16.43 -2.98
C PRO A 459 -16.57 -15.94 -4.28
N GLN A 460 -15.47 -16.58 -4.68
CA GLN A 460 -14.77 -16.29 -5.92
C GLN A 460 -14.40 -17.58 -6.63
N SER A 461 -14.42 -17.57 -7.96
CA SER A 461 -14.04 -18.73 -8.77
C SER A 461 -12.73 -18.48 -9.51
N VAL A 462 -11.95 -19.55 -9.68
CA VAL A 462 -10.76 -19.60 -10.52
C VAL A 462 -10.89 -20.77 -11.50
N ASP A 463 -10.57 -20.53 -12.77
CA ASP A 463 -10.50 -21.58 -13.77
C ASP A 463 -9.07 -22.14 -13.84
N LEU A 464 -8.92 -23.40 -13.41
CA LEU A 464 -7.63 -24.09 -13.31
C LEU A 464 -7.36 -24.85 -14.61
N ALA A 465 -6.44 -24.35 -15.41
CA ALA A 465 -6.10 -24.93 -16.70
C ALA A 465 -5.27 -26.22 -16.58
N GLY A 466 -5.28 -27.04 -17.64
CA GLY A 466 -4.46 -28.25 -17.74
C GLY A 466 -5.19 -29.52 -17.36
N ASP A 467 -4.45 -30.60 -17.14
CA ASP A 467 -4.95 -31.94 -16.92
C ASP A 467 -4.56 -32.57 -15.58
N ARG A 468 -3.77 -31.85 -14.79
CA ARG A 468 -3.26 -32.27 -13.48
C ARG A 468 -4.04 -31.63 -12.35
N PRO A 469 -4.32 -32.35 -11.27
CA PRO A 469 -4.89 -31.74 -10.07
C PRO A 469 -3.93 -30.76 -9.42
N TYR A 470 -4.49 -29.87 -8.60
CA TYR A 470 -3.75 -28.80 -7.91
C TYR A 470 -3.78 -28.98 -6.40
N LYS A 471 -2.65 -28.77 -5.77
CA LYS A 471 -2.58 -28.50 -4.33
C LYS A 471 -3.20 -27.13 -4.07
N VAL A 472 -4.10 -27.05 -3.11
CA VAL A 472 -4.71 -25.79 -2.68
C VAL A 472 -4.17 -25.45 -1.30
N ASP A 473 -3.58 -24.28 -1.16
CA ASP A 473 -3.16 -23.72 0.12
C ASP A 473 -3.97 -22.46 0.44
N LEU A 474 -4.48 -22.36 1.67
CA LEU A 474 -4.96 -21.12 2.25
C LEU A 474 -3.75 -20.33 2.76
N VAL A 475 -3.58 -19.12 2.28
CA VAL A 475 -2.55 -18.18 2.74
C VAL A 475 -3.25 -17.06 3.51
N ASP A 476 -2.90 -16.92 4.79
CA ASP A 476 -3.40 -15.84 5.62
C ASP A 476 -2.36 -14.71 5.72
N PRO A 477 -2.59 -13.56 5.08
CA PRO A 477 -1.67 -12.44 5.09
C PRO A 477 -1.42 -11.85 6.48
N TRP A 478 -2.43 -11.87 7.33
CA TRP A 478 -2.34 -11.26 8.64
C TRP A 478 -1.66 -12.18 9.66
N GLU A 479 -2.04 -13.45 9.68
CA GLU A 479 -1.45 -14.46 10.57
C GLU A 479 -0.11 -15.01 10.05
N MET A 480 0.31 -14.60 8.84
CA MET A 480 1.54 -15.07 8.17
C MET A 480 1.61 -16.60 8.13
N ALA A 481 0.52 -17.22 7.74
CA ALA A 481 0.37 -18.67 7.71
C ALA A 481 -0.03 -19.18 6.34
N ALA A 482 0.43 -20.39 6.00
CA ALA A 482 -0.04 -21.14 4.83
C ALA A 482 -0.52 -22.52 5.29
N LEU A 483 -1.79 -22.83 5.02
CA LEU A 483 -2.44 -24.05 5.44
C LEU A 483 -2.86 -24.88 4.24
N PRO A 484 -2.56 -26.19 4.19
CA PRO A 484 -2.97 -27.05 3.09
C PRO A 484 -4.49 -27.29 3.13
N LEU A 485 -5.25 -26.73 2.19
CA LEU A 485 -6.70 -26.95 2.11
C LEU A 485 -7.09 -28.31 1.49
N GLY A 486 -6.25 -28.84 0.62
CA GLY A 486 -6.54 -30.10 -0.07
C GLY A 486 -6.18 -30.09 -1.54
N THR A 487 -7.05 -30.68 -2.36
CA THR A 487 -6.83 -30.89 -3.79
C THR A 487 -7.98 -30.28 -4.59
N ALA A 488 -7.66 -29.55 -5.65
CA ALA A 488 -8.62 -29.11 -6.67
C ALA A 488 -8.38 -29.87 -7.98
N GLN A 489 -9.45 -30.16 -8.71
CA GLN A 489 -9.36 -30.69 -10.08
C GLN A 489 -9.26 -29.54 -11.07
N PRO A 490 -8.70 -29.75 -12.27
CA PRO A 490 -8.79 -28.79 -13.36
C PRO A 490 -10.22 -28.35 -13.65
N GLY A 491 -10.41 -27.14 -14.13
CA GLY A 491 -11.71 -26.53 -14.37
C GLY A 491 -12.06 -25.48 -13.29
N GLU A 492 -13.31 -25.11 -13.22
CA GLU A 492 -13.78 -24.11 -12.28
C GLU A 492 -13.69 -24.60 -10.82
N TYR A 493 -13.00 -23.85 -10.00
CA TYR A 493 -12.92 -24.06 -8.55
C TYR A 493 -13.37 -22.82 -7.80
N THR A 494 -14.36 -22.98 -6.93
CA THR A 494 -14.92 -21.87 -6.13
C THR A 494 -14.34 -21.89 -4.72
N VAL A 495 -13.69 -20.80 -4.31
CA VAL A 495 -13.29 -20.56 -2.93
C VAL A 495 -14.40 -19.81 -2.18
N ARG A 496 -14.53 -20.08 -0.89
CA ARG A 496 -15.46 -19.41 0.03
C ARG A 496 -14.67 -18.93 1.23
N PRO A 497 -14.15 -17.67 1.19
CA PRO A 497 -13.33 -17.17 2.27
C PRO A 497 -14.10 -17.10 3.59
N ALA A 498 -13.53 -17.65 4.66
CA ALA A 498 -14.13 -17.59 5.99
C ALA A 498 -14.10 -16.17 6.60
N LYS A 499 -13.18 -15.34 6.15
CA LYS A 499 -13.02 -13.93 6.56
C LYS A 499 -12.42 -13.11 5.41
N SER A 500 -12.39 -11.81 5.54
CA SER A 500 -11.66 -10.92 4.63
C SER A 500 -10.14 -11.12 4.70
N ASP A 501 -9.43 -10.65 3.69
CA ASP A 501 -7.97 -10.67 3.58
C ASP A 501 -7.37 -12.07 3.64
N LEU A 502 -7.89 -12.99 2.84
CA LEU A 502 -7.32 -14.33 2.62
C LEU A 502 -6.85 -14.49 1.18
N ALA A 503 -5.80 -15.29 0.99
CA ALA A 503 -5.39 -15.69 -0.35
C ALA A 503 -5.42 -17.22 -0.50
N TYR A 504 -5.53 -17.67 -1.75
CA TYR A 504 -5.58 -19.08 -2.11
C TYR A 504 -4.54 -19.34 -3.20
N ARG A 505 -3.59 -20.22 -2.89
CA ARG A 505 -2.52 -20.61 -3.80
C ARG A 505 -2.80 -21.98 -4.39
N PHE A 506 -2.70 -22.08 -5.72
CA PHE A 506 -2.86 -23.33 -6.44
C PHE A 506 -1.57 -23.68 -7.17
N THR A 507 -1.04 -24.86 -6.90
CA THR A 507 0.15 -25.40 -7.57
C THR A 507 -0.13 -26.83 -8.04
N PRO A 508 0.18 -27.19 -9.31
CA PRO A 508 -0.11 -28.54 -9.79
C PRO A 508 0.71 -29.57 -9.04
N TYR A 509 0.15 -30.77 -8.88
CA TYR A 509 0.90 -31.91 -8.36
C TYR A 509 1.98 -32.34 -9.35
N ALA A 510 3.14 -32.74 -8.83
CA ALA A 510 4.13 -33.42 -9.65
C ALA A 510 3.64 -34.79 -10.11
N PRO A 511 4.09 -35.32 -11.27
CA PRO A 511 3.74 -36.68 -11.72
C PRO A 511 4.07 -37.71 -10.63
N GLY A 512 3.07 -38.50 -10.23
CA GLY A 512 3.21 -39.52 -9.18
C GLY A 512 3.20 -39.00 -7.73
N GLU A 513 3.07 -37.72 -7.53
CA GLU A 513 2.88 -37.13 -6.20
C GLU A 513 1.52 -37.55 -5.62
N LYS A 514 1.50 -37.92 -4.35
CA LYS A 514 0.24 -38.31 -3.69
C LYS A 514 -0.64 -37.10 -3.43
N LEU A 515 -1.94 -37.28 -3.71
CA LEU A 515 -2.93 -36.27 -3.45
C LEU A 515 -3.13 -36.06 -1.94
N ARG A 516 -3.35 -34.83 -1.53
CA ARG A 516 -3.74 -34.49 -0.16
C ARG A 516 -5.13 -35.06 0.13
N PRO A 517 -5.42 -35.45 1.37
CA PRO A 517 -6.78 -35.81 1.75
C PRO A 517 -7.71 -34.62 1.55
N GLU A 518 -8.98 -34.88 1.41
CA GLU A 518 -9.99 -33.83 1.29
C GLU A 518 -10.58 -33.52 2.65
N ALA A 519 -10.47 -32.27 3.11
CA ALA A 519 -11.11 -31.79 4.34
C ALA A 519 -12.48 -31.20 4.03
N LYS A 520 -13.53 -32.05 4.06
CA LYS A 520 -14.92 -31.61 3.88
C LYS A 520 -15.58 -31.36 5.22
N ILE A 521 -16.11 -30.16 5.40
CA ILE A 521 -16.87 -29.76 6.59
C ILE A 521 -18.33 -29.62 6.24
N SER A 522 -19.19 -30.26 7.05
CA SER A 522 -20.57 -29.84 7.22
C SER A 522 -20.77 -29.36 8.66
N ALA A 523 -21.49 -28.28 8.82
CA ALA A 523 -21.83 -27.70 10.12
C ALA A 523 -23.29 -27.25 10.12
N SER A 524 -24.01 -27.53 11.19
CA SER A 524 -25.42 -27.14 11.29
C SER A 524 -25.84 -26.97 12.75
N PRO A 525 -26.49 -25.84 13.09
CA PRO A 525 -26.67 -24.65 12.27
C PRO A 525 -25.36 -23.87 12.12
N THR A 526 -25.22 -23.01 11.11
CA THR A 526 -24.05 -22.14 10.94
C THR A 526 -24.26 -20.73 11.49
N GLU A 527 -25.47 -20.42 11.90
CA GLU A 527 -25.83 -19.14 12.51
C GLU A 527 -26.94 -19.30 13.55
N GLY A 528 -26.95 -18.44 14.56
CA GLY A 528 -27.97 -18.40 15.60
C GLY A 528 -27.65 -17.42 16.71
N VAL A 529 -28.39 -17.48 17.81
CA VAL A 529 -28.16 -16.67 19.02
C VAL A 529 -27.57 -17.56 20.13
N PRO A 530 -26.82 -17.00 21.07
CA PRO A 530 -26.21 -17.79 22.15
C PRO A 530 -27.30 -18.22 23.19
N PRO A 531 -27.14 -19.39 23.82
CA PRO A 531 -26.16 -20.43 23.50
C PRO A 531 -26.46 -21.14 22.18
N LEU A 532 -25.50 -21.20 21.26
CA LEU A 532 -25.67 -21.83 19.95
C LEU A 532 -24.94 -23.18 19.91
N THR A 533 -25.69 -24.27 19.89
CA THR A 533 -25.12 -25.60 19.74
C THR A 533 -25.06 -25.99 18.27
N VAL A 534 -23.86 -26.32 17.80
CA VAL A 534 -23.58 -26.68 16.42
C VAL A 534 -23.02 -28.08 16.33
N THR A 535 -23.51 -28.86 15.36
CA THR A 535 -22.95 -30.15 15.04
C THR A 535 -22.05 -30.05 13.81
N PHE A 536 -20.82 -30.50 13.95
CA PHE A 536 -19.78 -30.50 12.91
C PHE A 536 -19.54 -31.96 12.45
N ARG A 537 -19.41 -32.16 11.16
CA ARG A 537 -19.08 -33.44 10.57
C ARG A 537 -18.00 -33.28 9.49
N SER A 538 -17.02 -34.15 9.54
CA SER A 538 -16.08 -34.42 8.45
C SER A 538 -16.60 -35.59 7.61
N GLU A 539 -16.71 -35.40 6.31
CA GLU A 539 -17.20 -36.42 5.37
C GLU A 539 -16.07 -37.33 4.85
N THR A 540 -14.94 -37.37 5.52
CA THR A 540 -13.77 -38.14 5.12
C THR A 540 -13.46 -39.24 6.14
N ASP A 541 -12.89 -40.35 5.67
CA ASP A 541 -12.43 -41.44 6.52
C ASP A 541 -11.09 -41.17 7.22
N ALA A 542 -10.52 -39.97 6.99
CA ALA A 542 -9.30 -39.51 7.64
C ALA A 542 -9.55 -39.08 9.09
N ALA A 543 -8.53 -39.19 9.94
CA ALA A 543 -8.62 -38.73 11.32
C ALA A 543 -8.89 -37.22 11.36
N ALA A 544 -9.95 -36.81 12.05
CA ALA A 544 -10.40 -35.45 12.17
C ALA A 544 -9.94 -34.83 13.50
N ALA A 545 -9.51 -33.58 13.46
CA ALA A 545 -9.26 -32.74 14.64
C ALA A 545 -9.92 -31.36 14.41
N TRP A 546 -10.71 -30.94 15.36
CA TRP A 546 -11.47 -29.68 15.32
C TRP A 546 -10.87 -28.67 16.29
N ASP A 547 -10.76 -27.44 15.84
CA ASP A 547 -10.56 -26.25 16.65
C ASP A 547 -11.76 -25.33 16.42
N PHE A 548 -12.51 -25.01 17.47
CA PHE A 548 -13.75 -24.26 17.35
C PHE A 548 -13.56 -22.75 17.31
N GLY A 549 -12.32 -22.27 17.48
CA GLY A 549 -11.99 -20.84 17.38
C GLY A 549 -12.31 -20.03 18.63
N ASP A 550 -12.73 -20.66 19.71
CA ASP A 550 -12.94 -20.09 21.05
C ASP A 550 -12.00 -20.70 22.10
N GLY A 551 -11.01 -21.45 21.65
CA GLY A 551 -10.03 -22.16 22.48
C GLY A 551 -10.43 -23.63 22.77
N ALA A 552 -11.63 -24.06 22.43
CA ALA A 552 -12.07 -25.45 22.56
C ALA A 552 -11.68 -26.28 21.35
N THR A 553 -11.39 -27.57 21.55
CA THR A 553 -11.00 -28.52 20.50
C THR A 553 -11.70 -29.85 20.66
N SER A 554 -11.77 -30.63 19.57
CA SER A 554 -12.32 -32.02 19.59
C SER A 554 -11.62 -32.88 18.55
N ALA A 555 -11.51 -34.20 18.85
CA ALA A 555 -11.11 -35.23 17.90
C ALA A 555 -12.28 -36.13 17.50
N GLN A 556 -13.50 -35.85 17.96
CA GLN A 556 -14.69 -36.63 17.60
C GLN A 556 -15.21 -36.26 16.21
N ASN A 557 -15.80 -37.23 15.52
CA ASN A 557 -16.49 -36.99 14.25
C ASN A 557 -17.74 -37.90 14.16
N PRO A 558 -18.95 -37.34 14.25
CA PRO A 558 -19.26 -35.91 14.39
C PRO A 558 -18.86 -35.32 15.74
N ALA A 559 -18.56 -34.01 15.76
CA ALA A 559 -18.34 -33.22 16.96
C ALA A 559 -19.54 -32.31 17.20
N THR A 560 -19.86 -32.07 18.47
CA THR A 560 -20.85 -31.04 18.87
C THR A 560 -20.20 -30.03 19.79
N HIS A 561 -20.44 -28.75 19.53
CA HIS A 561 -19.91 -27.65 20.34
C HIS A 561 -20.96 -26.56 20.56
N THR A 562 -20.96 -25.94 21.73
CA THR A 562 -21.89 -24.86 22.10
C THR A 562 -21.11 -23.57 22.30
N PHE A 563 -21.47 -22.55 21.51
CA PHE A 563 -20.92 -21.21 21.62
C PHE A 563 -21.78 -20.39 22.57
N GLU A 564 -21.21 -19.98 23.68
CA GLU A 564 -21.91 -19.29 24.75
C GLU A 564 -21.97 -17.76 24.57
N GLN A 565 -21.09 -17.18 23.73
CA GLN A 565 -20.99 -15.75 23.54
C GLN A 565 -21.25 -15.37 22.09
N PRO A 566 -21.82 -14.18 21.84
CA PRO A 566 -21.89 -13.61 20.51
C PRO A 566 -20.48 -13.45 19.90
N GLY A 567 -20.29 -13.82 18.64
CA GLY A 567 -19.03 -13.70 17.96
C GLY A 567 -19.01 -14.42 16.61
N PHE A 568 -17.95 -14.20 15.86
CA PHE A 568 -17.60 -14.97 14.68
C PHE A 568 -16.52 -15.98 15.04
N TYR A 569 -16.86 -17.24 14.93
CA TYR A 569 -15.95 -18.32 15.25
C TYR A 569 -15.49 -18.99 13.96
N THR A 570 -14.19 -18.92 13.68
CA THR A 570 -13.60 -19.65 12.56
C THR A 570 -13.27 -21.05 13.04
N VAL A 571 -14.18 -22.00 12.77
CA VAL A 571 -13.95 -23.41 13.10
C VAL A 571 -13.05 -24.04 12.05
N THR A 572 -11.97 -24.64 12.52
CA THR A 572 -10.96 -25.28 11.67
C THR A 572 -11.04 -26.81 11.83
N LEU A 573 -11.23 -27.51 10.73
CA LEU A 573 -11.06 -28.95 10.63
C LEU A 573 -9.65 -29.26 10.09
N ARG A 574 -8.89 -30.06 10.78
CA ARG A 574 -7.69 -30.70 10.25
C ARG A 574 -7.96 -32.20 10.07
N VAL A 575 -7.72 -32.70 8.87
CA VAL A 575 -7.76 -34.13 8.58
C VAL A 575 -6.36 -34.64 8.29
N THR A 576 -6.07 -35.87 8.78
CA THR A 576 -4.79 -36.55 8.53
C THR A 576 -5.04 -37.92 7.93
N GLY A 577 -4.56 -38.12 6.72
CA GLY A 577 -4.63 -39.39 6.02
C GLY A 577 -3.73 -40.45 6.66
N ARG A 578 -3.99 -41.72 6.37
CA ARG A 578 -3.21 -42.87 6.88
C ARG A 578 -1.75 -42.87 6.46
N ASP A 579 -1.42 -42.10 5.44
CA ASP A 579 -0.06 -41.93 4.91
C ASP A 579 0.65 -40.67 5.45
N GLY A 580 0.03 -39.99 6.42
CA GLY A 580 0.55 -38.79 7.06
C GLY A 580 0.29 -37.45 6.31
N GLY A 581 -0.31 -37.53 5.11
CA GLY A 581 -0.74 -36.33 4.40
C GLY A 581 -1.85 -35.63 5.19
N SER A 582 -1.87 -34.28 5.18
CA SER A 582 -2.88 -33.51 5.91
C SER A 582 -3.57 -32.48 5.01
N ALA A 583 -4.82 -32.17 5.34
CA ALA A 583 -5.53 -31.05 4.80
C ALA A 583 -6.31 -30.33 5.90
N VAL A 584 -6.58 -29.04 5.67
CA VAL A 584 -7.33 -28.18 6.58
C VAL A 584 -8.49 -27.56 5.81
N ASN A 585 -9.62 -27.41 6.46
CA ASN A 585 -10.70 -26.58 5.95
C ASN A 585 -11.33 -25.77 7.08
N GLN A 586 -12.00 -24.70 6.74
CA GLN A 586 -12.59 -23.78 7.71
C GLN A 586 -14.06 -23.53 7.39
N VAL A 587 -14.85 -23.36 8.43
CA VAL A 587 -16.22 -22.88 8.36
C VAL A 587 -16.44 -21.79 9.39
N GLN A 588 -17.17 -20.77 9.02
CA GLN A 588 -17.51 -19.71 9.94
C GLN A 588 -18.84 -20.00 10.60
N ILE A 589 -18.86 -19.94 11.94
CA ILE A 589 -20.07 -19.98 12.75
C ILE A 589 -20.34 -18.57 13.27
N ALA A 590 -21.55 -18.12 13.01
CA ALA A 590 -22.00 -16.79 13.35
C ALA A 590 -22.95 -16.86 14.53
N VAL A 591 -22.50 -16.51 15.70
CA VAL A 591 -23.33 -16.38 16.91
C VAL A 591 -23.68 -14.90 17.06
N ASP A 592 -24.93 -14.57 16.72
CA ASP A 592 -25.39 -13.20 16.68
C ASP A 592 -26.04 -12.79 18.00
N ARG A 593 -26.12 -11.49 18.24
CA ARG A 593 -27.00 -10.96 19.26
C ARG A 593 -28.46 -11.21 18.85
N ASN A 594 -29.39 -11.01 19.78
CA ASN A 594 -30.81 -11.00 19.42
C ASN A 594 -31.10 -9.82 18.45
N THR A 595 -31.31 -10.13 17.17
CA THR A 595 -31.59 -9.12 16.12
C THR A 595 -32.98 -8.51 16.23
N ASP A 596 -33.82 -9.02 17.10
CA ASP A 596 -35.12 -8.42 17.41
C ASP A 596 -35.02 -7.20 18.35
N GLU A 597 -33.88 -7.02 19.01
CA GLU A 597 -33.62 -5.88 19.87
C GLU A 597 -32.79 -4.83 19.14
N PRO A 598 -33.16 -3.53 19.25
CA PRO A 598 -32.38 -2.48 18.62
C PRO A 598 -31.01 -2.32 19.31
N ILE A 599 -29.97 -2.08 18.50
CA ILE A 599 -28.64 -1.65 18.96
C ILE A 599 -28.74 -0.23 19.51
N VAL A 600 -29.52 0.60 18.83
CA VAL A 600 -29.78 1.99 19.19
C VAL A 600 -31.29 2.21 19.20
N ARG A 601 -31.75 2.78 20.28
CA ARG A 601 -33.11 3.25 20.43
C ARG A 601 -33.08 4.68 21.00
N ALA A 602 -33.33 5.65 20.17
CA ALA A 602 -33.14 7.06 20.47
C ALA A 602 -34.37 7.89 20.09
N ALA A 603 -34.55 9.05 20.71
CA ALA A 603 -35.67 9.96 20.52
C ALA A 603 -37.02 9.34 20.91
N TYR A 604 -37.03 8.71 22.11
CA TYR A 604 -38.21 8.15 22.78
C TYR A 604 -38.40 8.81 24.12
N ALA A 605 -39.63 8.77 24.63
CA ALA A 605 -39.94 9.27 25.97
C ALA A 605 -39.23 8.48 27.06
N GLU A 606 -39.14 7.15 26.90
CA GLU A 606 -38.51 6.21 27.83
C GLU A 606 -37.78 5.06 27.08
N GLY A 607 -36.91 4.38 27.79
CA GLY A 607 -36.26 3.16 27.28
C GLY A 607 -35.24 3.41 26.16
N GLU A 608 -34.52 4.52 26.23
CA GLU A 608 -33.43 4.79 25.29
C GLU A 608 -32.18 3.93 25.56
N THR A 609 -31.52 3.49 24.49
CA THR A 609 -30.26 2.76 24.55
C THR A 609 -29.42 3.09 23.31
N PRO A 610 -28.12 3.42 23.45
CA PRO A 610 -27.44 3.77 24.71
C PRO A 610 -27.92 5.11 25.27
N ALA A 611 -27.39 5.51 26.42
CA ALA A 611 -27.68 6.83 26.99
C ALA A 611 -27.30 7.95 26.02
N LEU A 612 -28.15 8.97 25.95
CA LEU A 612 -27.97 10.09 25.03
C LEU A 612 -27.56 11.36 25.75
N THR A 613 -26.59 12.07 25.20
CA THR A 613 -26.12 13.38 25.71
C THR A 613 -26.32 14.46 24.65
N MET A 614 -27.16 15.46 24.96
CA MET A 614 -27.38 16.62 24.10
C MET A 614 -26.17 17.55 24.12
N LYS A 615 -25.76 18.01 22.94
CA LYS A 615 -24.61 18.92 22.74
C LYS A 615 -25.00 20.11 21.87
N GLY A 616 -24.32 21.25 22.09
CA GLY A 616 -24.62 22.48 21.36
C GLY A 616 -26.06 22.97 21.56
N THR A 617 -26.72 23.31 20.47
CA THR A 617 -28.14 23.76 20.48
C THR A 617 -29.16 22.63 20.59
N ALA A 618 -28.70 21.35 20.56
CA ALA A 618 -29.62 20.20 20.63
C ALA A 618 -30.43 20.21 21.94
N LYS A 619 -31.72 19.94 21.84
CA LYS A 619 -32.66 19.95 22.97
C LYS A 619 -33.56 18.72 22.92
N ARG A 620 -34.01 18.30 24.12
CA ARG A 620 -35.05 17.30 24.24
C ARG A 620 -36.40 18.01 24.30
N GLY A 621 -37.28 17.68 23.38
CA GLY A 621 -38.68 18.13 23.34
C GLY A 621 -39.60 17.14 24.03
N PRO A 622 -40.95 17.42 23.98
CA PRO A 622 -41.98 16.50 24.44
C PRO A 622 -41.84 15.11 23.79
N ASP A 623 -42.30 14.08 24.48
CA ASP A 623 -42.31 12.68 24.03
C ASP A 623 -40.97 12.16 23.57
N GLY A 624 -39.86 12.74 24.09
CA GLY A 624 -38.49 12.32 23.77
C GLY A 624 -37.98 12.82 22.41
N ILE A 625 -38.70 13.65 21.70
CA ILE A 625 -38.25 14.20 20.40
C ILE A 625 -36.92 14.93 20.58
N ILE A 626 -35.96 14.64 19.70
CA ILE A 626 -34.71 15.39 19.58
C ILE A 626 -34.99 16.60 18.69
N GLN A 627 -34.74 17.79 19.20
CA GLN A 627 -34.85 19.07 18.49
C GLN A 627 -33.45 19.59 18.20
N LEU A 628 -33.20 19.95 16.95
CA LEU A 628 -31.92 20.45 16.43
C LEU A 628 -32.17 21.81 15.76
N PRO A 629 -32.44 22.88 16.57
CA PRO A 629 -32.61 24.21 16.03
C PRO A 629 -31.32 24.73 15.42
N ASP A 630 -31.43 25.57 14.40
CA ASP A 630 -30.28 26.27 13.83
C ASP A 630 -29.61 27.16 14.87
N GLY A 631 -28.30 27.33 14.77
CA GLY A 631 -27.50 28.18 15.67
C GLY A 631 -26.16 27.59 16.09
N GLN A 632 -25.39 28.44 16.73
CA GLN A 632 -24.07 28.10 17.23
C GLN A 632 -24.07 27.98 18.77
N PRO A 633 -23.26 27.05 19.35
CA PRO A 633 -22.55 25.96 18.67
C PRO A 633 -23.55 24.93 18.11
N TRP A 634 -23.27 24.41 16.92
CA TRP A 634 -24.20 23.50 16.24
C TRP A 634 -24.60 22.30 17.09
N GLY A 635 -25.90 21.96 17.03
CA GLY A 635 -26.48 20.91 17.84
C GLY A 635 -26.15 19.50 17.32
N TRP A 636 -25.97 18.58 18.24
CA TRP A 636 -25.86 17.15 17.98
C TRP A 636 -26.13 16.33 19.23
N VAL A 637 -26.32 15.04 19.09
CA VAL A 637 -26.54 14.13 20.20
C VAL A 637 -25.47 13.06 20.19
N LYS A 638 -24.72 12.93 21.27
CA LYS A 638 -23.79 11.83 21.50
C LYS A 638 -24.56 10.62 22.00
N ALA A 639 -24.36 9.48 21.37
CA ALA A 639 -24.96 8.21 21.77
C ALA A 639 -23.89 7.31 22.42
N GLY A 640 -24.01 7.10 23.74
CA GLY A 640 -23.03 6.33 24.52
C GLY A 640 -21.73 7.08 24.82
N ASP A 641 -20.82 6.43 25.53
CA ASP A 641 -19.54 7.03 25.97
C ASP A 641 -18.33 6.72 25.07
N GLY A 642 -18.56 6.24 23.85
CA GLY A 642 -17.52 5.88 22.91
C GLY A 642 -18.09 5.24 21.65
N VAL A 643 -17.27 4.42 21.01
CA VAL A 643 -17.71 3.62 19.87
C VAL A 643 -18.64 2.51 20.35
N LEU A 644 -19.78 2.37 19.70
CA LEU A 644 -20.72 1.28 20.00
C LEU A 644 -20.24 -0.01 19.36
N GLU A 645 -19.80 -0.96 20.19
CA GLU A 645 -19.27 -2.26 19.76
C GLU A 645 -20.24 -3.00 18.82
N ASP A 646 -21.54 -2.95 19.11
CA ASP A 646 -22.57 -3.65 18.34
C ASP A 646 -22.78 -3.08 16.92
N LEU A 647 -22.25 -1.88 16.60
CA LEU A 647 -22.28 -1.33 15.25
C LEU A 647 -21.07 -1.78 14.39
N ARG A 648 -20.01 -2.32 15.02
CA ARG A 648 -18.82 -2.78 14.33
C ARG A 648 -19.08 -4.08 13.56
N GLY A 649 -18.57 -4.17 12.37
CA GLY A 649 -18.60 -5.41 11.58
C GLY A 649 -19.99 -5.86 11.13
N LEU A 650 -21.01 -4.98 11.16
CA LEU A 650 -22.36 -5.34 10.74
C LEU A 650 -22.38 -5.77 9.27
N ARG A 651 -22.83 -6.98 9.01
CA ARG A 651 -23.09 -7.48 7.65
C ARG A 651 -24.43 -7.02 7.12
N SER A 652 -25.37 -6.75 8.01
CA SER A 652 -26.66 -6.21 7.64
C SER A 652 -27.21 -5.32 8.76
N PHE A 653 -27.97 -4.31 8.39
CA PHE A 653 -28.64 -3.45 9.35
C PHE A 653 -29.92 -2.83 8.77
N THR A 654 -30.73 -2.33 9.67
CA THR A 654 -31.92 -1.50 9.38
C THR A 654 -31.89 -0.26 10.26
N ILE A 655 -31.99 0.91 9.65
CA ILE A 655 -32.19 2.18 10.36
C ILE A 655 -33.63 2.61 10.12
N ILE A 656 -34.38 2.80 11.19
CA ILE A 656 -35.78 3.29 11.17
C ILE A 656 -35.82 4.60 11.94
N GLY A 657 -36.57 5.60 11.45
CA GLY A 657 -36.76 6.84 12.17
C GLY A 657 -37.85 7.69 11.55
N SER A 658 -38.27 8.73 12.29
CA SER A 658 -39.13 9.77 11.79
C SER A 658 -38.44 11.12 11.92
N VAL A 659 -38.47 11.90 10.84
CA VAL A 659 -37.82 13.21 10.79
C VAL A 659 -38.80 14.27 10.27
N LYS A 660 -38.64 15.49 10.79
CA LYS A 660 -39.31 16.68 10.30
C LYS A 660 -38.25 17.76 10.09
N PRO A 661 -37.83 18.01 8.85
CA PRO A 661 -36.88 19.07 8.57
C PRO A 661 -37.54 20.44 8.73
N ASP A 662 -36.89 21.35 9.44
CA ASP A 662 -37.24 22.77 9.46
C ASP A 662 -36.65 23.51 8.26
N SER A 663 -35.53 22.97 7.71
CA SER A 663 -34.86 23.40 6.48
C SER A 663 -34.17 22.23 5.79
N LEU A 664 -34.16 22.24 4.48
CA LEU A 664 -33.36 21.35 3.64
C LEU A 664 -32.14 22.07 3.06
N GLU A 665 -32.02 23.38 3.31
CA GLU A 665 -30.82 24.13 2.95
C GLU A 665 -29.64 23.70 3.83
N ILE A 666 -28.50 23.52 3.22
CA ILE A 666 -27.31 22.99 3.87
C ILE A 666 -26.10 23.81 3.55
N GLY A 667 -25.18 23.86 4.53
CA GLY A 667 -23.78 24.10 4.23
C GLY A 667 -23.22 23.03 3.27
N SER A 668 -22.02 23.19 2.78
CA SER A 668 -21.41 22.34 1.74
C SER A 668 -21.31 20.84 2.12
N GLY A 669 -22.32 20.01 1.96
CA GLY A 669 -22.15 18.56 2.11
C GLY A 669 -23.22 17.77 2.85
N GLY A 670 -24.42 18.30 3.01
CA GLY A 670 -25.58 17.56 3.54
C GLY A 670 -25.76 17.63 5.05
N ASN A 671 -27.00 17.48 5.46
CA ASN A 671 -27.40 17.44 6.87
C ASN A 671 -27.43 16.01 7.38
N ARG A 672 -26.67 15.68 8.43
CA ARG A 672 -26.58 14.32 8.97
C ARG A 672 -27.72 14.01 9.90
N ILE A 673 -28.43 12.92 9.58
CA ILE A 673 -29.41 12.32 10.51
C ILE A 673 -28.66 11.42 11.51
N LEU A 674 -27.68 10.67 11.01
CA LEU A 674 -26.87 9.75 11.79
C LEU A 674 -25.45 9.69 11.22
N PHE A 675 -24.44 9.61 12.10
CA PHE A 675 -23.04 9.61 11.70
C PHE A 675 -22.16 8.83 12.70
N CYS A 676 -21.48 7.81 12.24
CA CYS A 676 -20.47 7.10 13.02
C CYS A 676 -19.20 6.79 12.21
N LEU A 677 -18.85 7.63 11.23
CA LEU A 677 -17.56 7.47 10.57
C LEU A 677 -16.41 7.88 11.50
N ASN A 678 -15.31 7.15 11.41
CA ASN A 678 -14.04 7.55 11.98
C ASN A 678 -13.30 8.51 11.02
N LYS A 679 -12.05 8.85 11.34
CA LYS A 679 -11.21 9.72 10.51
C LYS A 679 -10.91 9.13 9.12
N ASP A 680 -10.92 7.82 9.00
CA ASP A 680 -10.68 7.08 7.75
C ASP A 680 -11.96 6.84 6.95
N HIS A 681 -13.05 7.46 7.39
CA HIS A 681 -14.37 7.35 6.78
C HIS A 681 -15.00 5.95 6.89
N SER A 682 -14.57 5.15 7.86
CA SER A 682 -15.15 3.85 8.17
C SER A 682 -16.31 3.98 9.15
N GLY A 683 -17.45 3.36 8.84
CA GLY A 683 -18.68 3.42 9.63
C GLY A 683 -19.92 3.66 8.77
N ILE A 684 -20.94 4.25 9.35
CA ILE A 684 -22.23 4.56 8.70
C ILE A 684 -22.46 6.08 8.70
N ASP A 685 -22.88 6.63 7.56
CA ASP A 685 -23.32 8.01 7.40
C ASP A 685 -24.68 8.05 6.69
N LEU A 686 -25.68 8.66 7.33
CA LEU A 686 -27.00 8.87 6.77
C LEU A 686 -27.28 10.37 6.64
N VAL A 687 -27.35 10.82 5.40
CA VAL A 687 -27.40 12.24 5.03
C VAL A 687 -28.73 12.61 4.39
N CYS A 688 -29.27 13.77 4.77
CA CYS A 688 -30.37 14.42 4.07
C CYS A 688 -29.82 15.45 3.08
N HIS A 689 -30.30 15.45 1.85
CA HIS A 689 -29.94 16.38 0.77
C HIS A 689 -30.98 17.45 0.53
N PRO A 690 -30.64 18.59 -0.15
CA PRO A 690 -31.53 19.71 -0.41
C PRO A 690 -32.79 19.34 -1.19
N ASP A 691 -32.71 18.31 -2.05
CA ASP A 691 -33.85 17.83 -2.83
C ASP A 691 -34.75 16.84 -2.06
N GLY A 692 -34.54 16.69 -0.76
CA GLY A 692 -35.31 15.83 0.10
C GLY A 692 -35.04 14.34 -0.04
N ARG A 693 -33.94 13.92 -0.70
CA ARG A 693 -33.50 12.51 -0.68
C ARG A 693 -32.69 12.22 0.56
N LEU A 694 -32.67 10.96 0.94
CA LEU A 694 -31.71 10.42 1.90
C LEU A 694 -30.59 9.68 1.15
N ARG A 695 -29.38 9.78 1.66
CA ARG A 695 -28.18 9.10 1.17
C ARG A 695 -27.55 8.27 2.28
N LEU A 696 -27.29 7.02 1.97
CA LEU A 696 -26.52 6.11 2.83
C LEU A 696 -25.09 5.98 2.30
N ALA A 697 -24.12 6.12 3.18
CA ALA A 697 -22.75 5.71 2.94
C ALA A 697 -22.30 4.72 4.02
N VAL A 698 -21.56 3.71 3.61
CA VAL A 698 -20.94 2.71 4.49
C VAL A 698 -19.45 2.65 4.15
N ASN A 699 -18.59 2.85 5.14
CA ASN A 699 -17.13 2.84 5.03
C ASN A 699 -16.56 3.82 4.00
N GLN A 700 -17.20 4.97 3.77
CA GLN A 700 -16.72 6.00 2.85
C GLN A 700 -17.48 7.32 3.00
N TRP A 701 -16.90 8.40 2.43
CA TRP A 701 -17.65 9.64 2.26
C TRP A 701 -18.84 9.44 1.31
N PRO A 702 -19.97 10.12 1.56
CA PRO A 702 -21.17 10.01 0.75
C PRO A 702 -21.00 10.39 -0.73
N ASP A 703 -19.87 10.99 -1.11
CA ASP A 703 -19.67 11.54 -2.45
C ASP A 703 -18.99 10.56 -3.43
N ARG A 704 -18.45 9.44 -2.96
CA ARG A 704 -17.68 8.53 -3.83
C ARG A 704 -18.54 7.48 -4.52
N ILE A 705 -19.21 6.63 -3.76
CA ILE A 705 -20.18 5.66 -4.29
C ILE A 705 -21.50 5.94 -3.61
N ARG A 706 -22.49 6.31 -4.41
CA ARG A 706 -23.75 6.85 -3.91
C ARG A 706 -24.80 5.78 -3.80
N ASN A 707 -25.49 5.76 -2.66
CA ASN A 707 -26.73 5.03 -2.50
C ASN A 707 -27.82 5.95 -2.00
N ASP A 708 -28.67 6.38 -2.90
CA ASP A 708 -29.69 7.42 -2.68
C ASP A 708 -31.09 6.83 -2.74
N SER A 709 -32.00 7.36 -1.89
CA SER A 709 -33.45 7.27 -2.09
C SER A 709 -33.87 8.11 -3.29
N SER A 710 -35.13 8.01 -3.69
CA SER A 710 -35.74 8.97 -4.61
C SER A 710 -35.77 10.39 -3.99
N PRO A 711 -35.65 11.47 -4.79
CA PRO A 711 -35.79 12.84 -4.31
C PRO A 711 -37.23 13.11 -3.85
N GLY A 712 -37.42 14.21 -3.08
CA GLY A 712 -38.76 14.68 -2.62
C GLY A 712 -39.38 13.83 -1.52
N LYS A 713 -38.61 12.94 -0.86
CA LYS A 713 -39.14 12.10 0.22
C LYS A 713 -39.30 12.87 1.51
N LEU A 714 -38.38 13.78 1.80
CA LEU A 714 -38.51 14.69 2.95
C LEU A 714 -39.02 16.04 2.48
N VAL A 715 -40.01 16.57 3.22
CA VAL A 715 -40.66 17.86 2.96
C VAL A 715 -40.55 18.74 4.20
N VAL A 716 -40.09 19.98 4.02
CA VAL A 716 -39.96 20.95 5.10
C VAL A 716 -41.28 21.10 5.86
N GLY A 717 -41.21 21.09 7.19
CA GLY A 717 -42.33 21.21 8.09
C GLY A 717 -43.23 19.97 8.22
N LYS A 718 -42.96 18.87 7.50
CA LYS A 718 -43.72 17.62 7.54
C LYS A 718 -42.90 16.49 8.17
N TRP A 719 -43.56 15.65 8.95
CA TRP A 719 -43.02 14.41 9.44
C TRP A 719 -43.00 13.35 8.34
N THR A 720 -41.88 12.70 8.19
CA THR A 720 -41.72 11.54 7.30
C THR A 720 -41.08 10.41 8.07
N ARG A 721 -41.73 9.26 8.15
CA ARG A 721 -41.12 8.03 8.63
C ARG A 721 -40.33 7.38 7.50
N PHE A 722 -39.13 6.96 7.80
CA PHE A 722 -38.26 6.27 6.84
C PHE A 722 -37.69 4.97 7.43
N ALA A 723 -37.33 4.05 6.55
CA ALA A 723 -36.44 2.94 6.87
C ALA A 723 -35.48 2.70 5.71
N VAL A 724 -34.23 2.44 6.04
CA VAL A 724 -33.24 1.97 5.10
C VAL A 724 -32.66 0.66 5.61
N THR A 725 -32.62 -0.36 4.74
CA THR A 725 -32.01 -1.64 5.04
C THR A 725 -30.78 -1.86 4.17
N TYR A 726 -29.73 -2.41 4.73
CA TYR A 726 -28.49 -2.78 4.04
C TYR A 726 -28.14 -4.24 4.33
N ASP A 727 -27.76 -4.99 3.32
CA ASP A 727 -27.42 -6.41 3.43
C ASP A 727 -26.17 -6.75 2.59
N ALA A 728 -24.99 -6.67 3.21
CA ALA A 728 -23.71 -6.99 2.57
C ALA A 728 -23.56 -8.47 2.18
N THR A 729 -24.45 -9.35 2.63
CA THR A 729 -24.45 -10.76 2.23
C THR A 729 -25.00 -10.99 0.83
N LYS A 730 -25.65 -9.97 0.25
CA LYS A 730 -26.24 -10.00 -1.10
C LYS A 730 -25.41 -9.22 -2.09
N ALA A 731 -25.24 -9.76 -3.28
CA ALA A 731 -24.51 -9.13 -4.36
C ALA A 731 -25.33 -8.05 -5.12
N ALA A 732 -26.68 -8.11 -5.05
CA ALA A 732 -27.56 -7.17 -5.73
C ALA A 732 -28.82 -6.91 -4.90
N ASP A 733 -29.49 -5.77 -5.15
CA ASP A 733 -30.71 -5.33 -4.46
C ASP A 733 -30.54 -5.33 -2.94
N ASN A 734 -29.34 -5.02 -2.48
CA ASN A 734 -28.91 -5.16 -1.11
C ASN A 734 -29.16 -3.93 -0.25
N VAL A 735 -29.65 -2.81 -0.84
CA VAL A 735 -30.20 -1.67 -0.11
C VAL A 735 -31.67 -1.48 -0.50
N ARG A 736 -32.51 -1.26 0.49
CA ARG A 736 -33.93 -0.97 0.28
C ARG A 736 -34.34 0.25 1.06
N TRP A 737 -34.95 1.20 0.36
CA TRP A 737 -35.48 2.43 0.90
C TRP A 737 -36.96 2.36 1.05
N HIS A 738 -37.48 2.79 2.23
CA HIS A 738 -38.92 2.80 2.54
C HIS A 738 -39.29 4.15 3.17
N PHE A 739 -40.42 4.71 2.76
CA PHE A 739 -40.91 5.96 3.28
C PHE A 739 -42.43 5.95 3.49
N SER A 740 -42.88 6.67 4.52
CA SER A 740 -44.29 7.08 4.64
C SER A 740 -44.58 8.28 3.72
N ARG A 741 -45.81 8.60 3.52
CA ARG A 741 -46.20 9.91 3.01
C ARG A 741 -45.87 11.00 4.03
N PRO A 742 -45.41 12.20 3.62
CA PRO A 742 -45.24 13.33 4.53
C PRO A 742 -46.57 13.75 5.19
N GLN A 743 -46.55 14.00 6.51
CA GLN A 743 -47.74 14.29 7.30
C GLN A 743 -47.46 15.33 8.40
N ASP A 744 -48.54 15.92 8.97
CA ASP A 744 -48.41 17.01 9.95
C ASP A 744 -48.09 16.51 11.36
N VAL A 745 -48.46 15.28 11.68
CA VAL A 745 -48.30 14.67 13.01
C VAL A 745 -47.30 13.52 12.98
N PRO A 746 -46.56 13.30 14.08
CA PRO A 746 -45.51 12.28 14.13
C PRO A 746 -46.07 10.89 14.46
N GLU A 747 -47.19 10.47 13.85
CA GLU A 747 -47.75 9.14 14.07
C GLU A 747 -46.91 8.04 13.38
N ALA A 748 -47.12 6.80 13.84
CA ALA A 748 -46.47 5.61 13.26
C ALA A 748 -47.13 5.30 11.89
N ALA A 749 -46.77 6.06 10.87
CA ALA A 749 -47.29 5.87 9.52
C ALA A 749 -46.70 4.62 8.87
N ALA A 750 -47.52 3.88 8.13
CA ALA A 750 -47.05 2.78 7.30
C ALA A 750 -46.04 3.27 6.26
N VAL A 751 -44.93 2.57 6.13
CA VAL A 751 -43.95 2.85 5.11
C VAL A 751 -44.14 1.93 3.90
N ALA A 752 -43.83 2.43 2.72
CA ALA A 752 -43.85 1.67 1.46
C ALA A 752 -42.44 1.65 0.82
N LEU A 753 -42.17 0.64 0.05
CA LEU A 753 -40.92 0.55 -0.71
C LEU A 753 -40.81 1.71 -1.69
N ASP A 754 -39.75 2.48 -1.62
CA ASP A 754 -39.40 3.52 -2.56
C ASP A 754 -38.56 2.95 -3.71
N ARG A 755 -37.43 2.33 -3.37
CA ARG A 755 -36.54 1.71 -4.36
C ARG A 755 -35.63 0.66 -3.75
N LYS A 756 -35.12 -0.21 -4.61
CA LYS A 756 -34.00 -1.14 -4.33
C LYS A 756 -32.80 -0.69 -5.12
N THR A 757 -31.63 -0.84 -4.54
CA THR A 757 -30.37 -0.47 -5.18
C THR A 757 -29.27 -1.47 -4.83
N THR A 758 -28.23 -1.53 -5.64
CA THR A 758 -27.06 -2.34 -5.38
C THR A 758 -25.93 -1.46 -4.85
N TYR A 759 -25.35 -1.85 -3.71
CA TYR A 759 -24.31 -1.09 -3.02
C TYR A 759 -23.29 -2.05 -2.38
N ASN A 760 -22.26 -2.41 -3.15
CA ASN A 760 -21.31 -3.45 -2.78
C ASN A 760 -20.05 -2.85 -2.15
N VAL A 761 -20.15 -2.45 -0.89
CA VAL A 761 -19.04 -1.88 -0.09
C VAL A 761 -18.65 -2.76 1.11
N GLY A 762 -19.19 -3.97 1.17
CA GLY A 762 -18.93 -4.93 2.23
C GLY A 762 -19.58 -4.62 3.57
N PRO A 763 -19.28 -5.38 4.62
CA PRO A 763 -19.74 -5.13 5.98
C PRO A 763 -19.29 -3.77 6.50
N VAL A 764 -19.98 -3.23 7.50
CA VAL A 764 -19.47 -2.09 8.29
C VAL A 764 -18.10 -2.47 8.85
N ALA A 765 -17.16 -1.56 8.80
CA ALA A 765 -15.80 -1.81 9.26
C ALA A 765 -15.74 -2.18 10.76
N GLY A 766 -14.69 -2.89 11.15
CA GLY A 766 -14.39 -3.19 12.55
C GLY A 766 -13.89 -1.96 13.33
N ASP A 767 -13.32 -0.97 12.65
CA ASP A 767 -12.91 0.31 13.24
C ASP A 767 -13.81 1.43 12.71
N ILE A 768 -14.67 1.95 13.59
CA ILE A 768 -15.66 3.01 13.28
C ILE A 768 -15.56 4.13 14.29
N GLY A 769 -16.17 5.27 14.00
CA GLY A 769 -16.25 6.39 14.93
C GLY A 769 -17.39 6.25 15.97
N PRO A 770 -17.40 7.10 17.01
CA PRO A 770 -18.51 7.22 17.94
C PRO A 770 -19.81 7.63 17.21
N LEU A 771 -20.96 7.14 17.69
CA LEU A 771 -22.23 7.48 17.07
C LEU A 771 -22.70 8.87 17.49
N ALA A 772 -23.03 9.68 16.49
CA ALA A 772 -23.73 10.96 16.66
C ALA A 772 -25.06 10.97 15.91
N ILE A 773 -26.03 11.66 16.44
CA ILE A 773 -27.33 11.90 15.82
C ILE A 773 -27.49 13.40 15.56
N GLY A 774 -27.86 13.73 14.34
CA GLY A 774 -28.13 15.09 13.92
C GLY A 774 -26.95 15.92 13.46
N ASN A 775 -25.69 15.42 13.54
CA ASN A 775 -24.49 16.09 13.07
C ASN A 775 -23.29 15.12 13.05
N PHE A 776 -22.09 15.63 12.78
CA PHE A 776 -20.82 14.93 12.99
C PHE A 776 -20.64 14.48 14.44
N ASN A 777 -19.90 13.39 14.63
CA ASN A 777 -19.44 12.95 15.94
C ASN A 777 -18.23 13.80 16.42
N GLU A 778 -17.84 13.62 17.68
CA GLU A 778 -16.74 14.35 18.30
C GLU A 778 -15.40 14.23 17.54
N THR A 779 -15.17 13.13 16.83
CA THR A 779 -13.95 12.90 16.03
C THR A 779 -13.88 13.86 14.83
N MET A 780 -15.02 14.20 14.23
CA MET A 780 -15.12 15.00 13.01
C MET A 780 -15.48 16.47 13.25
N HIS A 781 -15.91 16.85 14.46
CA HIS A 781 -16.24 18.24 14.79
C HIS A 781 -15.08 19.22 14.66
N ALA A 782 -13.84 18.75 14.77
CA ALA A 782 -12.63 19.57 14.58
C ALA A 782 -12.51 20.14 13.15
N SER A 783 -13.29 19.66 12.20
CA SER A 783 -13.30 20.18 10.81
C SER A 783 -13.89 21.58 10.69
N GLY A 784 -14.65 22.06 11.71
CA GLY A 784 -15.33 23.35 11.71
C GLY A 784 -16.46 23.46 10.67
N LEU A 785 -16.87 22.37 10.06
CA LEU A 785 -17.89 22.35 9.01
C LEU A 785 -19.29 22.15 9.60
N ASP A 786 -20.24 22.98 9.15
CA ASP A 786 -21.66 22.81 9.48
C ASP A 786 -22.25 21.61 8.74
N ARG A 787 -22.69 20.61 9.49
CA ARG A 787 -23.31 19.37 8.97
C ARG A 787 -24.57 19.00 9.76
N GLN A 788 -25.09 19.93 10.55
CA GLN A 788 -26.27 19.74 11.40
C GLN A 788 -27.53 19.49 10.57
N PHE A 789 -28.26 18.46 10.90
CA PHE A 789 -29.70 18.36 10.52
C PHE A 789 -30.48 19.42 11.26
N ARG A 790 -31.22 20.27 10.54
CA ARG A 790 -32.10 21.30 11.12
C ARG A 790 -33.51 20.79 11.14
N GLY A 791 -34.03 20.53 12.33
CA GLY A 791 -35.34 19.92 12.46
C GLY A 791 -35.51 19.05 13.69
N GLN A 792 -36.42 18.11 13.58
CA GLN A 792 -36.82 17.22 14.67
C GLN A 792 -36.63 15.76 14.24
N ILE A 793 -36.16 14.94 15.19
CA ILE A 793 -35.99 13.49 15.03
C ILE A 793 -36.80 12.78 16.10
N ARG A 794 -37.52 11.71 15.74
CA ARG A 794 -38.30 10.86 16.63
C ARG A 794 -38.17 9.39 16.27
N CYS A 795 -38.26 8.53 17.28
CA CYS A 795 -38.32 7.07 17.12
C CYS A 795 -37.17 6.51 16.25
N LEU A 796 -35.93 6.97 16.47
CA LEU A 796 -34.76 6.49 15.75
C LEU A 796 -34.29 5.14 16.34
N GLN A 797 -34.23 4.11 15.50
CA GLN A 797 -33.74 2.78 15.86
C GLN A 797 -32.74 2.27 14.86
N ILE A 798 -31.74 1.54 15.33
CA ILE A 798 -30.80 0.78 14.52
C ILE A 798 -30.84 -0.67 14.97
N PHE A 799 -31.15 -1.57 14.05
CA PHE A 799 -31.05 -3.00 14.21
C PHE A 799 -29.90 -3.50 13.35
N GLY A 800 -29.26 -4.60 13.72
CA GLY A 800 -28.16 -5.12 12.93
C GLY A 800 -27.77 -6.55 13.27
N SER A 801 -27.11 -7.19 12.32
CA SER A 801 -26.51 -8.52 12.44
C SER A 801 -25.07 -8.48 11.95
N ARG A 802 -24.16 -9.01 12.76
CA ARG A 802 -22.75 -9.25 12.33
C ARG A 802 -22.63 -10.55 11.55
N ALA A 803 -23.62 -11.44 11.68
CA ALA A 803 -23.57 -12.81 11.26
C ALA A 803 -24.18 -13.02 9.87
N SER A 804 -25.34 -12.40 9.64
CA SER A 804 -26.22 -12.79 8.53
C SER A 804 -26.91 -11.58 7.90
N GLY A 805 -27.84 -11.85 6.99
CA GLY A 805 -28.74 -10.85 6.42
C GLY A 805 -29.92 -10.44 7.32
N ARG A 806 -30.05 -11.00 8.53
CA ARG A 806 -31.21 -10.76 9.43
C ARG A 806 -31.36 -9.33 9.91
N GLY A 807 -30.27 -8.57 9.97
CA GLY A 807 -30.33 -7.15 10.29
C GLY A 807 -31.02 -6.29 9.25
N ALA A 808 -31.15 -6.76 8.01
CA ALA A 808 -31.87 -6.10 6.92
C ALA A 808 -33.35 -6.56 6.89
N MET A 809 -34.17 -5.96 7.74
CA MET A 809 -35.56 -6.33 7.97
C MET A 809 -36.42 -6.27 6.70
N SER A 810 -37.40 -7.15 6.63
CA SER A 810 -38.48 -7.10 5.65
C SER A 810 -39.44 -5.93 5.93
N LEU A 811 -40.27 -5.58 4.95
CA LEU A 811 -41.28 -4.54 5.12
C LEU A 811 -42.29 -4.87 6.24
N GLU A 812 -42.63 -6.16 6.39
CA GLU A 812 -43.53 -6.62 7.46
C GLU A 812 -42.88 -6.43 8.84
N GLU A 813 -41.64 -6.75 9.01
CA GLU A 813 -40.89 -6.55 10.26
C GLU A 813 -40.76 -5.06 10.61
N ILE A 814 -40.45 -4.21 9.62
CA ILE A 814 -40.40 -2.76 9.78
C ILE A 814 -41.76 -2.21 10.24
N GLY A 815 -42.86 -2.78 9.72
CA GLY A 815 -44.21 -2.40 10.07
C GLY A 815 -44.58 -2.70 11.53
N LYS A 816 -43.92 -3.65 12.16
CA LYS A 816 -44.12 -4.04 13.58
C LYS A 816 -43.31 -3.19 14.56
N ARG A 817 -42.41 -2.39 14.08
CA ARG A 817 -41.49 -1.51 14.88
C ARG A 817 -42.03 -0.08 14.86
#